data_2b46ebae43cc7e7f3835faf9e8694e0a
#
_entry.id   2b46ebae43cc7e7f3835faf9e8694e0a
#
_cell.length_a   1.000
_cell.length_b   1.000
_cell.length_c   1.000
_cell.angle_alpha   90.00
_cell.angle_beta   90.00
_cell.angle_gamma   90.00
#
_symmetry.space_group_name_H-M   'P 1'
#
loop_
_entity.id
_entity.type
_entity.pdbx_description
1 polymer ?
#
loop_
_entity_poly.entity_id
_entity_poly.type
_entity_poly.pdbx_seq_one_letter_code
_entity_poly.pdbx_strand_id
1 'polypeptide(L)'
;MKCTILHESRGRMRVHVNAVRMTLHRADVLEAYLNHSEAIEHAKVYERTGDVLIKYKGSRAGAVTVLSHYKFDNPELDSLVTSADSRKINQEYQERFVNLVVFRAFHKLFLPAPVRAVITVFKAIEFICRGLVCLWHRKLEVEVLDALSIGVSLLRGDFNTAGSVMFLLNVGALLEEWTRKKSLDDLARSMSLNVDRVWVRSQGTEVLMPITKVKAGDEIIVRSGNMVPLDGTVIEGEAMVNQAALTGESMPVRKIAGATVYAGTVVEEGECVFAANAVDGASRYDKIVSMIEESEKLKSGTENHALELADRLVPWCLAGTVVTYALTRNVTRAISILMVDFSCALKLSMPLAVLSAMRECGSYHITVKGGKYLEALSKADTIVFDKTGTLTHASPKVVKVVPFSGCDEEEVLKLAACLEEHFPHSMANAVVRAAKERGITHEEMHTEVEYIVAHGIASRVRGERVVIGSHHFVFEDEKCVIPAAEQQKFDNLEPEYSHLYLAACGQLVGVICIADPLRPEARHVLRQLRAIGVTNTVMMTGDSDRTAAAIARQVGVDQYFSEVLPEDKAEYVQKAKAEGHTVVMIGDGINDSPALSAADVGIAINSGAAIAREIADITIKADSLEELVQLKSIANAMQRRVASNYRFVLSFNSALIILGALGILQPATSAMLHNLSTIGISLKSMTNLLPEKTQNQLQQENTKA
;
A
#
# COMPACT_ATOMS: atom_id res chain seq x y z
N MET A 1 12.57 5.43 -36.21
CA MET A 1 13.71 6.20 -35.65
C MET A 1 15.00 5.75 -36.30
N LYS A 2 15.94 6.66 -36.64
CA LYS A 2 17.28 6.27 -37.15
C LYS A 2 18.22 6.07 -35.98
N CYS A 3 18.84 4.89 -35.89
CA CYS A 3 19.77 4.57 -34.79
C CYS A 3 20.91 3.67 -35.29
N THR A 4 22.04 3.73 -34.58
CA THR A 4 23.25 2.95 -34.88
C THR A 4 23.58 2.07 -33.69
N ILE A 5 23.75 0.77 -33.91
CA ILE A 5 24.14 -0.15 -32.83
C ILE A 5 25.64 0.05 -32.57
N LEU A 6 25.99 0.51 -31.39
CA LEU A 6 27.38 0.76 -31.00
C LEU A 6 28.08 -0.50 -30.48
N HIS A 7 27.34 -1.29 -29.72
CA HIS A 7 27.85 -2.54 -29.13
C HIS A 7 26.69 -3.50 -28.87
N GLU A 8 26.94 -4.79 -29.07
CA GLU A 8 25.96 -5.84 -28.83
C GLU A 8 26.62 -7.04 -28.14
N SER A 9 25.90 -7.60 -27.17
CA SER A 9 26.24 -8.86 -26.52
C SER A 9 24.96 -9.68 -26.31
N ARG A 10 25.07 -10.95 -25.95
CA ARG A 10 23.91 -11.86 -25.83
C ARG A 10 22.88 -11.27 -24.84
N GLY A 11 21.68 -10.92 -25.35
CA GLY A 11 20.57 -10.35 -24.57
C GLY A 11 20.69 -8.84 -24.25
N ARG A 12 21.74 -8.13 -24.73
CA ARG A 12 21.97 -6.72 -24.43
C ARG A 12 22.55 -5.97 -25.64
N MET A 13 22.00 -4.80 -25.95
CA MET A 13 22.53 -3.92 -27.00
C MET A 13 22.65 -2.48 -26.50
N ARG A 14 23.66 -1.77 -26.99
CA ARG A 14 23.82 -0.33 -26.87
C ARG A 14 23.63 0.32 -28.23
N VAL A 15 22.67 1.21 -28.31
CA VAL A 15 22.24 1.85 -29.56
C VAL A 15 22.41 3.35 -29.42
N HIS A 16 23.03 4.01 -30.40
CA HIS A 16 23.05 5.47 -30.48
C HIS A 16 21.89 5.94 -31.34
N VAL A 17 21.13 6.89 -30.82
CA VAL A 17 19.97 7.49 -31.50
C VAL A 17 20.43 8.73 -32.24
N ASN A 18 20.38 8.69 -33.57
CA ASN A 18 20.74 9.80 -34.44
C ASN A 18 19.62 10.87 -34.47
N ALA A 19 19.31 11.47 -33.30
CA ALA A 19 18.35 12.55 -33.18
C ALA A 19 19.09 13.89 -33.18
N VAL A 20 18.51 14.91 -33.79
CA VAL A 20 19.08 16.25 -33.88
C VAL A 20 19.41 16.86 -32.51
N ARG A 21 18.58 16.54 -31.48
CA ARG A 21 18.85 16.89 -30.07
C ARG A 21 18.02 15.96 -29.17
N MET A 22 18.68 15.18 -28.33
CA MET A 22 18.03 14.41 -27.29
C MET A 22 17.76 15.34 -26.10
N THR A 23 16.52 15.76 -25.90
CA THR A 23 16.13 16.50 -24.69
C THR A 23 15.78 15.51 -23.58
N LEU A 24 15.79 15.97 -22.32
CA LEU A 24 15.42 15.17 -21.17
C LEU A 24 14.05 14.50 -21.36
N HIS A 25 13.05 15.27 -21.75
CA HIS A 25 11.70 14.79 -22.02
C HIS A 25 11.67 13.71 -23.12
N ARG A 26 12.34 13.91 -24.24
CA ARG A 26 12.44 12.89 -25.31
C ARG A 26 13.14 11.62 -24.86
N ALA A 27 14.15 11.75 -23.98
CA ALA A 27 14.84 10.59 -23.42
C ALA A 27 13.91 9.79 -22.48
N ASP A 28 13.11 10.48 -21.68
CA ASP A 28 12.16 9.86 -20.75
C ASP A 28 11.00 9.18 -21.47
N VAL A 29 10.44 9.84 -22.51
CA VAL A 29 9.38 9.25 -23.36
C VAL A 29 9.92 7.99 -24.07
N LEU A 30 11.12 8.04 -24.60
CA LEU A 30 11.75 6.88 -25.25
C LEU A 30 12.02 5.75 -24.25
N GLU A 31 12.51 6.06 -23.06
CA GLU A 31 12.77 5.07 -22.00
C GLU A 31 11.48 4.42 -21.52
N ALA A 32 10.43 5.20 -21.30
CA ALA A 32 9.09 4.71 -20.91
C ALA A 32 8.51 3.81 -22.00
N TYR A 33 8.55 4.23 -23.26
CA TYR A 33 8.07 3.45 -24.39
C TYR A 33 8.77 2.10 -24.52
N LEU A 34 10.11 2.08 -24.38
CA LEU A 34 10.89 0.85 -24.48
C LEU A 34 10.59 -0.11 -23.31
N ASN A 35 10.50 0.41 -22.09
CA ASN A 35 10.20 -0.41 -20.91
C ASN A 35 8.74 -0.90 -20.86
N HIS A 36 7.84 -0.32 -21.63
CA HIS A 36 6.45 -0.77 -21.76
C HIS A 36 6.28 -1.94 -22.72
N SER A 37 7.31 -2.28 -23.50
CA SER A 37 7.28 -3.36 -24.49
C SER A 37 7.65 -4.71 -23.87
N GLU A 38 6.84 -5.75 -24.08
CA GLU A 38 7.11 -7.12 -23.61
C GLU A 38 8.42 -7.71 -24.16
N ALA A 39 8.91 -7.24 -25.32
CA ALA A 39 10.15 -7.68 -25.93
C ALA A 39 11.41 -7.15 -25.21
N ILE A 40 11.27 -6.16 -24.33
CA ILE A 40 12.37 -5.49 -23.65
C ILE A 40 12.24 -5.77 -22.14
N GLU A 41 13.33 -6.27 -21.56
CA GLU A 41 13.39 -6.51 -20.11
C GLU A 41 13.66 -5.22 -19.34
N HIS A 42 14.60 -4.41 -19.87
CA HIS A 42 14.97 -3.12 -19.31
C HIS A 42 15.68 -2.26 -20.34
N ALA A 43 15.30 -0.99 -20.44
CA ALA A 43 15.96 0.00 -21.26
C ALA A 43 16.34 1.21 -20.42
N LYS A 44 17.51 1.82 -20.72
CA LYS A 44 17.97 3.06 -20.12
C LYS A 44 18.51 4.00 -21.19
N VAL A 45 17.99 5.22 -21.22
CA VAL A 45 18.34 6.25 -22.19
C VAL A 45 19.27 7.29 -21.56
N TYR A 46 20.39 7.56 -22.20
CA TYR A 46 21.38 8.56 -21.76
C TYR A 46 21.22 9.83 -22.60
N GLU A 47 20.64 10.87 -22.04
CA GLU A 47 20.32 12.12 -22.75
C GLU A 47 21.56 12.82 -23.34
N ARG A 48 22.66 12.86 -22.56
CA ARG A 48 23.89 13.60 -22.95
C ARG A 48 24.59 12.98 -24.14
N THR A 49 24.55 11.67 -24.28
CA THR A 49 25.22 10.94 -25.35
C THR A 49 24.24 10.49 -26.44
N GLY A 50 22.94 10.52 -26.21
CA GLY A 50 21.93 9.97 -27.10
C GLY A 50 21.96 8.45 -27.19
N ASP A 51 22.66 7.78 -26.27
CA ASP A 51 22.76 6.32 -26.26
C ASP A 51 21.62 5.67 -25.49
N VAL A 52 21.18 4.53 -25.97
CA VAL A 52 20.16 3.69 -25.33
C VAL A 52 20.77 2.34 -25.04
N LEU A 53 20.74 1.94 -23.79
CA LEU A 53 21.12 0.61 -23.35
C LEU A 53 19.85 -0.24 -23.21
N ILE A 54 19.76 -1.33 -23.95
CA ILE A 54 18.59 -2.22 -24.00
C ILE A 54 19.01 -3.61 -23.59
N LYS A 55 18.29 -4.17 -22.61
CA LYS A 55 18.31 -5.58 -22.27
C LYS A 55 16.99 -6.18 -22.75
N TYR A 56 17.03 -7.16 -23.63
CA TYR A 56 15.85 -7.69 -24.29
C TYR A 56 15.60 -9.16 -23.95
N LYS A 57 14.29 -9.51 -23.92
CA LYS A 57 13.82 -10.91 -23.77
C LYS A 57 13.59 -11.51 -25.15
N GLY A 58 14.10 -12.72 -25.38
CA GLY A 58 13.85 -13.45 -26.63
C GLY A 58 14.75 -13.02 -27.79
N SER A 59 14.16 -12.58 -28.93
CA SER A 59 14.91 -12.35 -30.16
C SER A 59 15.39 -10.89 -30.30
N ARG A 60 16.60 -10.73 -30.84
CA ARG A 60 17.16 -9.42 -31.28
C ARG A 60 16.20 -8.68 -32.21
N ALA A 61 15.55 -9.41 -33.12
CA ALA A 61 14.63 -8.84 -34.11
C ALA A 61 13.46 -8.10 -33.43
N GLY A 62 12.89 -8.67 -32.35
CA GLY A 62 11.82 -8.04 -31.58
C GLY A 62 12.23 -6.69 -31.01
N ALA A 63 13.40 -6.59 -30.37
CA ALA A 63 13.88 -5.34 -29.80
C ALA A 63 14.17 -4.26 -30.88
N VAL A 64 14.70 -4.68 -32.04
CA VAL A 64 14.93 -3.77 -33.18
C VAL A 64 13.61 -3.30 -33.78
N THR A 65 12.60 -4.16 -33.88
CA THR A 65 11.26 -3.81 -34.35
C THR A 65 10.62 -2.75 -33.45
N VAL A 66 10.68 -2.92 -32.14
CA VAL A 66 10.16 -1.93 -31.17
C VAL A 66 10.85 -0.57 -31.35
N LEU A 67 12.18 -0.55 -31.46
CA LEU A 67 12.93 0.69 -31.74
C LEU A 67 12.54 1.35 -33.07
N SER A 68 12.29 0.56 -34.13
CA SER A 68 11.97 1.09 -35.46
C SER A 68 10.60 1.77 -35.52
N HIS A 69 9.63 1.31 -34.71
CA HIS A 69 8.27 1.86 -34.65
C HIS A 69 8.18 3.16 -33.84
N TYR A 70 9.17 3.47 -33.00
CA TYR A 70 9.17 4.70 -32.22
C TYR A 70 9.29 5.95 -33.11
N LYS A 71 8.41 6.92 -32.87
CA LYS A 71 8.45 8.24 -33.50
C LYS A 71 8.55 9.30 -32.41
N PHE A 72 9.52 10.22 -32.54
CA PHE A 72 9.62 11.38 -31.65
C PHE A 72 8.41 12.31 -31.86
N ASP A 73 8.08 13.04 -30.81
CA ASP A 73 7.01 14.06 -30.80
C ASP A 73 5.61 13.50 -31.14
N ASN A 74 5.34 12.24 -30.72
CA ASN A 74 4.00 11.66 -30.78
C ASN A 74 3.26 11.96 -29.47
N PRO A 75 2.16 12.76 -29.50
CA PRO A 75 1.41 13.15 -28.30
C PRO A 75 0.85 11.95 -27.49
N GLU A 76 0.59 10.82 -28.15
CA GLU A 76 0.12 9.62 -27.46
C GLU A 76 1.19 9.01 -26.56
N LEU A 77 2.46 9.18 -26.88
CA LEU A 77 3.57 8.66 -26.11
C LEU A 77 3.96 9.58 -24.95
N ASP A 78 3.63 10.86 -25.02
CA ASP A 78 3.86 11.81 -23.92
C ASP A 78 3.05 11.43 -22.67
N SER A 79 1.91 10.77 -22.84
CA SER A 79 1.09 10.24 -21.74
C SER A 79 1.74 9.07 -20.99
N LEU A 80 2.79 8.44 -21.53
CA LEU A 80 3.55 7.37 -20.88
C LEU A 80 4.53 7.91 -19.82
N VAL A 81 4.85 9.21 -19.88
CA VAL A 81 5.73 9.87 -18.92
C VAL A 81 4.88 10.67 -17.94
N THR A 82 4.77 10.18 -16.72
CA THR A 82 4.21 10.96 -15.63
C THR A 82 5.15 12.14 -15.34
N SER A 83 4.59 13.34 -15.15
CA SER A 83 5.26 14.63 -15.07
C SER A 83 6.27 14.82 -13.93
N ALA A 84 6.45 13.84 -13.05
CA ALA A 84 7.42 13.88 -11.97
C ALA A 84 8.72 13.15 -12.36
N ASP A 85 9.66 13.92 -12.79
CA ASP A 85 10.94 13.47 -13.31
C ASP A 85 11.97 13.26 -12.20
N SER A 86 12.20 12.01 -11.79
CA SER A 86 13.38 11.64 -10.97
C SER A 86 14.68 12.21 -11.54
N ARG A 87 14.77 12.39 -12.86
CA ARG A 87 15.93 12.99 -13.53
C ARG A 87 15.98 14.48 -13.30
N LYS A 88 14.86 15.20 -13.37
CA LYS A 88 14.80 16.64 -13.06
C LYS A 88 15.18 16.90 -11.62
N ILE A 89 14.63 16.10 -10.69
CA ILE A 89 15.01 16.19 -9.28
C ILE A 89 16.52 16.01 -9.13
N ASN A 90 17.07 14.92 -9.67
CA ASN A 90 18.50 14.65 -9.55
C ASN A 90 19.36 15.76 -10.20
N GLN A 91 18.95 16.29 -11.35
CA GLN A 91 19.67 17.37 -12.04
C GLN A 91 19.62 18.67 -11.25
N GLU A 92 18.45 19.08 -10.75
CA GLU A 92 18.29 20.30 -9.94
C GLU A 92 19.18 20.26 -8.70
N TYR A 93 19.16 19.13 -7.96
CA TYR A 93 19.98 19.00 -6.75
C TYR A 93 21.47 18.86 -7.06
N GLN A 94 21.83 18.21 -8.17
CA GLN A 94 23.22 18.14 -8.63
C GLN A 94 23.76 19.54 -8.99
N GLU A 95 22.97 20.36 -9.66
CA GLU A 95 23.35 21.75 -9.99
C GLU A 95 23.48 22.60 -8.71
N ARG A 96 22.54 22.49 -7.77
CA ARG A 96 22.63 23.19 -6.47
C ARG A 96 23.88 22.76 -5.69
N PHE A 97 24.17 21.46 -5.66
CA PHE A 97 25.35 20.92 -4.98
C PHE A 97 26.64 21.41 -5.63
N VAL A 98 26.75 21.32 -6.95
CA VAL A 98 27.92 21.81 -7.70
C VAL A 98 28.11 23.31 -7.45
N ASN A 99 27.05 24.11 -7.52
CA ASN A 99 27.13 25.54 -7.26
C ASN A 99 27.64 25.85 -5.84
N LEU A 100 27.19 25.07 -4.85
CA LEU A 100 27.58 25.20 -3.43
C LEU A 100 29.09 24.90 -3.27
N VAL A 101 29.57 23.82 -3.90
CA VAL A 101 31.00 23.43 -3.88
C VAL A 101 31.87 24.42 -4.65
N VAL A 102 31.45 24.82 -5.84
CA VAL A 102 32.18 25.79 -6.67
C VAL A 102 32.29 27.14 -5.97
N PHE A 103 31.17 27.63 -5.41
CA PHE A 103 31.17 28.85 -4.62
C PHE A 103 32.12 28.76 -3.41
N ARG A 104 32.12 27.62 -2.69
CA ARG A 104 33.04 27.40 -1.57
C ARG A 104 34.51 27.41 -2.00
N ALA A 105 34.82 26.73 -3.11
CA ALA A 105 36.16 26.70 -3.67
C ALA A 105 36.61 28.09 -4.11
N PHE A 106 35.76 28.83 -4.85
CA PHE A 106 36.01 30.18 -5.26
C PHE A 106 36.26 31.13 -4.07
N HIS A 107 35.37 31.06 -3.06
CA HIS A 107 35.48 31.85 -1.83
C HIS A 107 36.82 31.59 -1.10
N LYS A 108 37.26 30.32 -1.04
CA LYS A 108 38.48 29.95 -0.32
C LYS A 108 39.76 30.29 -1.13
N LEU A 109 39.76 30.15 -2.46
CA LEU A 109 40.95 30.23 -3.29
C LEU A 109 41.19 31.64 -3.86
N PHE A 110 40.12 32.38 -4.18
CA PHE A 110 40.26 33.64 -4.96
C PHE A 110 39.97 34.90 -4.16
N LEU A 111 39.25 34.81 -3.02
CA LEU A 111 38.88 36.00 -2.26
C LEU A 111 39.94 36.34 -1.19
N PRO A 112 40.32 37.65 -1.05
CA PRO A 112 41.17 38.12 0.05
C PRO A 112 40.55 37.87 1.43
N ALA A 113 41.40 37.68 2.44
CA ALA A 113 40.96 37.36 3.80
C ALA A 113 39.90 38.33 4.42
N PRO A 114 40.02 39.66 4.22
CA PRO A 114 38.99 40.60 4.75
C PRO A 114 37.60 40.38 4.10
N VAL A 115 37.60 40.18 2.76
CA VAL A 115 36.33 39.96 2.03
C VAL A 115 35.70 38.63 2.43
N ARG A 116 36.51 37.60 2.64
CA ARG A 116 36.04 36.30 3.18
C ARG A 116 35.39 36.47 4.54
N ALA A 117 36.00 37.24 5.43
CA ALA A 117 35.45 37.48 6.76
C ALA A 117 34.05 38.16 6.69
N VAL A 118 33.92 39.21 5.89
CA VAL A 118 32.64 39.93 5.71
C VAL A 118 31.55 39.00 5.17
N ILE A 119 31.86 38.23 4.11
CA ILE A 119 30.87 37.29 3.55
C ILE A 119 30.49 36.17 4.55
N THR A 120 31.48 35.69 5.33
CA THR A 120 31.22 34.67 6.36
C THR A 120 30.31 35.20 7.47
N VAL A 121 30.56 36.46 7.94
CA VAL A 121 29.68 37.10 8.94
C VAL A 121 28.28 37.30 8.37
N PHE A 122 28.16 37.79 7.15
CA PHE A 122 26.84 38.00 6.53
C PHE A 122 26.03 36.69 6.43
N LYS A 123 26.65 35.61 6.00
CA LYS A 123 26.01 34.28 5.93
C LYS A 123 25.66 33.71 7.30
N ALA A 124 26.43 34.03 8.32
CA ALA A 124 26.18 33.55 9.68
C ALA A 124 24.92 34.15 10.32
N ILE A 125 24.49 35.34 9.85
CA ILE A 125 23.29 36.03 10.39
C ILE A 125 22.06 35.11 10.31
N GLU A 126 21.90 34.40 9.22
CA GLU A 126 20.76 33.48 9.03
C GLU A 126 20.75 32.39 10.09
N PHE A 127 21.87 31.72 10.36
CA PHE A 127 21.98 30.65 11.36
C PHE A 127 21.80 31.18 12.78
N ILE A 128 22.39 32.36 13.10
CA ILE A 128 22.25 32.98 14.39
C ILE A 128 20.80 33.41 14.65
N CYS A 129 20.12 33.97 13.65
CA CYS A 129 18.71 34.35 13.77
C CYS A 129 17.82 33.10 14.00
N ARG A 130 18.05 32.00 13.29
CA ARG A 130 17.28 30.75 13.54
C ARG A 130 17.43 30.27 14.99
N GLY A 131 18.66 30.20 15.49
CA GLY A 131 18.90 29.81 16.89
C GLY A 131 18.28 30.76 17.90
N LEU A 132 18.31 32.10 17.65
CA LEU A 132 17.65 33.09 18.51
C LEU A 132 16.12 32.97 18.51
N VAL A 133 15.53 32.66 17.36
CA VAL A 133 14.07 32.39 17.25
C VAL A 133 13.68 31.17 18.08
N CYS A 134 14.47 30.07 18.02
CA CYS A 134 14.24 28.88 18.86
C CYS A 134 14.30 29.23 20.36
N LEU A 135 15.30 30.02 20.78
CA LEU A 135 15.41 30.46 22.16
C LEU A 135 14.24 31.40 22.58
N TRP A 136 13.78 32.25 21.66
CA TRP A 136 12.62 33.10 21.92
C TRP A 136 11.35 32.27 22.18
N HIS A 137 11.19 31.18 21.45
CA HIS A 137 10.09 30.23 21.68
C HIS A 137 10.35 29.25 22.84
N ARG A 138 11.41 29.48 23.64
CA ARG A 138 11.82 28.62 24.77
C ARG A 138 12.05 27.14 24.38
N LYS A 139 12.47 26.90 23.16
CA LYS A 139 12.83 25.58 22.67
C LYS A 139 14.35 25.47 22.57
N LEU A 140 14.87 24.31 23.01
CA LEU A 140 16.29 23.97 22.90
C LEU A 140 16.42 22.86 21.81
N GLU A 141 16.51 23.32 20.60
CA GLU A 141 16.66 22.46 19.40
C GLU A 141 18.09 22.62 18.81
N VAL A 142 18.40 21.85 17.77
CA VAL A 142 19.74 21.80 17.17
C VAL A 142 20.19 23.16 16.60
N GLU A 143 19.26 23.99 16.15
CA GLU A 143 19.52 25.34 15.66
C GLU A 143 20.23 26.23 16.69
N VAL A 144 20.02 25.94 17.99
CA VAL A 144 20.74 26.66 19.08
C VAL A 144 22.19 26.22 19.14
N LEU A 145 22.49 24.93 18.92
CA LEU A 145 23.88 24.41 18.89
C LEU A 145 24.63 25.00 17.70
N ASP A 146 24.00 25.03 16.51
CA ASP A 146 24.57 25.60 15.30
C ASP A 146 24.87 27.09 15.47
N ALA A 147 23.89 27.84 15.93
CA ALA A 147 24.06 29.27 16.16
C ALA A 147 25.18 29.57 17.16
N LEU A 148 25.26 28.79 18.26
CA LEU A 148 26.29 28.96 19.28
C LEU A 148 27.68 28.62 18.74
N SER A 149 27.81 27.54 18.00
CA SER A 149 29.07 27.08 17.40
C SER A 149 29.64 28.07 16.38
N ILE A 150 28.77 28.57 15.50
CA ILE A 150 29.11 29.58 14.49
C ILE A 150 29.43 30.90 15.19
N GLY A 151 28.58 31.35 16.14
CA GLY A 151 28.76 32.59 16.88
C GLY A 151 30.09 32.64 17.64
N VAL A 152 30.41 31.59 18.41
CA VAL A 152 31.68 31.52 19.18
C VAL A 152 32.88 31.49 18.23
N SER A 153 32.80 30.80 17.08
CA SER A 153 33.87 30.79 16.07
C SER A 153 34.11 32.19 15.47
N LEU A 154 33.05 32.94 15.19
CA LEU A 154 33.15 34.34 14.71
C LEU A 154 33.76 35.27 15.75
N LEU A 155 33.33 35.18 17.01
CA LEU A 155 33.85 35.98 18.12
C LEU A 155 35.36 35.78 18.34
N ARG A 156 35.86 34.58 18.01
CA ARG A 156 37.30 34.24 18.04
C ARG A 156 38.05 34.69 16.79
N GLY A 157 37.38 35.22 15.79
CA GLY A 157 37.99 35.55 14.48
C GLY A 157 38.32 34.34 13.63
N ASP A 158 37.82 33.13 13.99
CA ASP A 158 38.03 31.91 13.21
C ASP A 158 36.95 31.75 12.13
N PHE A 159 37.04 32.65 11.12
CA PHE A 159 36.13 32.65 9.97
C PHE A 159 36.24 31.39 9.11
N ASN A 160 37.35 30.65 9.18
CA ASN A 160 37.53 29.41 8.41
C ASN A 160 36.66 28.27 9.01
N THR A 161 36.69 28.12 10.33
CA THR A 161 35.86 27.12 11.04
C THR A 161 34.38 27.47 10.86
N ALA A 162 33.97 28.72 11.15
CA ALA A 162 32.58 29.16 10.97
C ALA A 162 32.07 28.90 9.54
N GLY A 163 32.86 29.28 8.52
CA GLY A 163 32.50 29.06 7.14
C GLY A 163 32.50 27.59 6.71
N SER A 164 33.31 26.73 7.34
CA SER A 164 33.29 25.29 7.07
C SER A 164 32.07 24.60 7.68
N VAL A 165 31.71 24.99 8.89
CA VAL A 165 30.50 24.51 9.56
C VAL A 165 29.27 24.90 8.76
N MET A 166 29.07 26.14 8.40
CA MET A 166 27.94 26.60 7.57
C MET A 166 27.86 25.88 6.23
N PHE A 167 29.03 25.62 5.57
CA PHE A 167 29.07 24.86 4.33
C PHE A 167 28.57 23.41 4.53
N LEU A 168 29.04 22.74 5.59
CA LEU A 168 28.65 21.36 5.89
C LEU A 168 27.16 21.27 6.27
N LEU A 169 26.64 22.22 7.01
CA LEU A 169 25.20 22.29 7.35
C LEU A 169 24.35 22.48 6.09
N ASN A 170 24.74 23.38 5.18
CA ASN A 170 24.04 23.58 3.91
C ASN A 170 24.12 22.35 3.00
N VAL A 171 25.24 21.64 2.95
CA VAL A 171 25.37 20.37 2.22
C VAL A 171 24.45 19.31 2.84
N GLY A 172 24.44 19.21 4.18
CA GLY A 172 23.57 18.30 4.90
C GLY A 172 22.10 18.54 4.56
N ALA A 173 21.63 19.79 4.70
CA ALA A 173 20.25 20.19 4.41
C ALA A 173 19.85 19.91 2.93
N LEU A 174 20.76 20.19 1.98
CA LEU A 174 20.52 19.92 0.56
C LEU A 174 20.38 18.43 0.27
N LEU A 175 21.22 17.60 0.87
CA LEU A 175 21.17 16.14 0.69
C LEU A 175 19.95 15.54 1.39
N GLU A 176 19.54 16.08 2.52
CA GLU A 176 18.31 15.71 3.22
C GLU A 176 17.09 15.99 2.33
N GLU A 177 16.97 17.21 1.80
CA GLU A 177 15.86 17.59 0.92
C GLU A 177 15.83 16.72 -0.35
N TRP A 178 16.97 16.49 -0.98
CA TRP A 178 17.08 15.60 -2.14
C TRP A 178 16.64 14.18 -1.83
N THR A 179 17.11 13.61 -0.72
CA THR A 179 16.82 12.22 -0.33
C THR A 179 15.34 12.04 -0.05
N ARG A 180 14.72 13.01 0.63
CA ARG A 180 13.29 13.02 0.91
C ARG A 180 12.47 13.09 -0.37
N LYS A 181 12.73 14.07 -1.25
CA LYS A 181 12.01 14.21 -2.53
C LYS A 181 12.16 12.99 -3.43
N LYS A 182 13.37 12.43 -3.52
CA LYS A 182 13.62 11.23 -4.30
C LYS A 182 12.86 10.02 -3.77
N SER A 183 12.83 9.83 -2.47
CA SER A 183 12.11 8.72 -1.84
C SER A 183 10.61 8.81 -2.04
N LEU A 184 10.04 10.02 -1.97
CA LEU A 184 8.63 10.29 -2.28
C LEU A 184 8.30 10.02 -3.75
N ASP A 185 9.16 10.44 -4.68
CA ASP A 185 9.00 10.17 -6.11
C ASP A 185 9.07 8.66 -6.43
N ASP A 186 10.05 7.94 -5.86
CA ASP A 186 10.17 6.49 -6.02
C ASP A 186 8.94 5.75 -5.46
N LEU A 187 8.38 6.20 -4.32
CA LEU A 187 7.17 5.65 -3.73
C LEU A 187 5.93 5.93 -4.62
N ALA A 188 5.75 7.17 -5.06
CA ALA A 188 4.65 7.56 -5.94
C ALA A 188 4.65 6.75 -7.25
N ARG A 189 5.82 6.48 -7.82
CA ARG A 189 5.96 5.63 -9.01
C ARG A 189 5.55 4.19 -8.74
N SER A 190 5.96 3.60 -7.61
CA SER A 190 5.58 2.23 -7.26
C SER A 190 4.08 2.07 -7.05
N MET A 191 3.39 3.12 -6.57
CA MET A 191 1.94 3.14 -6.35
C MET A 191 1.14 3.48 -7.62
N SER A 192 1.74 4.17 -8.61
CA SER A 192 1.05 4.64 -9.82
C SER A 192 0.90 3.58 -10.92
N LEU A 193 1.45 2.39 -10.78
CA LEU A 193 1.45 1.31 -11.79
C LEU A 193 0.07 0.69 -12.06
N ASN A 194 -1.00 1.07 -11.36
CA ASN A 194 -2.35 0.57 -11.58
C ASN A 194 -3.20 1.57 -12.36
N VAL A 195 -3.38 1.31 -13.64
CA VAL A 195 -4.27 2.05 -14.52
C VAL A 195 -5.71 1.72 -14.17
N ASP A 196 -6.43 2.64 -13.52
CA ASP A 196 -7.86 2.48 -13.35
C ASP A 196 -8.55 2.81 -14.67
N ARG A 197 -9.43 1.91 -15.06
CA ARG A 197 -10.31 2.06 -16.22
C ARG A 197 -11.71 2.35 -15.73
N VAL A 198 -12.44 3.15 -16.50
CA VAL A 198 -13.82 3.51 -16.21
C VAL A 198 -14.71 3.14 -17.39
N TRP A 199 -15.95 2.77 -17.10
CA TRP A 199 -16.96 2.55 -18.12
C TRP A 199 -17.54 3.89 -18.55
N VAL A 200 -17.38 4.22 -19.82
CA VAL A 200 -17.91 5.44 -20.42
C VAL A 200 -18.95 5.06 -21.46
N ARG A 201 -20.12 5.68 -21.39
CA ARG A 201 -21.16 5.52 -22.39
C ARG A 201 -20.91 6.50 -23.55
N SER A 202 -20.68 5.96 -24.73
CA SER A 202 -20.49 6.75 -25.95
C SER A 202 -21.40 6.20 -27.06
N GLN A 203 -22.25 7.03 -27.58
CA GLN A 203 -23.22 6.69 -28.68
C GLN A 203 -24.05 5.42 -28.38
N GLY A 204 -24.47 5.22 -27.11
CA GLY A 204 -25.27 4.08 -26.70
C GLY A 204 -24.49 2.77 -26.46
N THR A 205 -23.18 2.77 -26.61
CA THR A 205 -22.29 1.64 -26.30
C THR A 205 -21.43 1.94 -25.07
N GLU A 206 -21.21 0.93 -24.23
CA GLU A 206 -20.32 1.02 -23.08
C GLU A 206 -18.89 0.68 -23.49
N VAL A 207 -17.98 1.58 -23.23
CA VAL A 207 -16.55 1.42 -23.56
C VAL A 207 -15.72 1.55 -22.29
N LEU A 208 -14.91 0.54 -22.02
CA LEU A 208 -13.96 0.58 -20.90
C LEU A 208 -12.68 1.32 -21.33
N MET A 209 -12.47 2.53 -20.80
CA MET A 209 -11.30 3.33 -21.15
C MET A 209 -10.51 3.79 -19.91
N PRO A 210 -9.22 4.12 -20.08
CA PRO A 210 -8.42 4.70 -19.00
C PRO A 210 -9.02 6.03 -18.52
N ILE A 211 -9.05 6.27 -17.20
CA ILE A 211 -9.58 7.49 -16.60
C ILE A 211 -8.90 8.76 -17.13
N THR A 212 -7.63 8.66 -17.53
CA THR A 212 -6.85 9.76 -18.10
C THR A 212 -7.36 10.24 -19.48
N LYS A 213 -8.21 9.45 -20.14
CA LYS A 213 -8.82 9.80 -21.45
C LYS A 213 -10.23 10.36 -21.31
N VAL A 214 -10.78 10.36 -20.11
CA VAL A 214 -12.11 10.91 -19.83
C VAL A 214 -12.07 12.43 -19.92
N LYS A 215 -13.07 13.02 -20.57
CA LYS A 215 -13.23 14.47 -20.72
C LYS A 215 -14.41 14.96 -19.88
N ALA A 216 -14.42 16.26 -19.58
CA ALA A 216 -15.59 16.88 -18.98
C ALA A 216 -16.82 16.68 -19.87
N GLY A 217 -17.91 16.24 -19.28
CA GLY A 217 -19.16 15.91 -19.97
C GLY A 217 -19.28 14.47 -20.45
N ASP A 218 -18.23 13.64 -20.37
CA ASP A 218 -18.34 12.21 -20.66
C ASP A 218 -19.26 11.53 -19.64
N GLU A 219 -20.11 10.61 -20.12
CA GLU A 219 -21.06 9.86 -19.31
C GLU A 219 -20.42 8.61 -18.72
N ILE A 220 -20.20 8.62 -17.40
CA ILE A 220 -19.55 7.52 -16.69
C ILE A 220 -20.60 6.66 -16.00
N ILE A 221 -20.47 5.33 -16.15
CA ILE A 221 -21.34 4.34 -15.52
C ILE A 221 -20.65 3.78 -14.28
N VAL A 222 -21.33 3.82 -13.14
CA VAL A 222 -20.86 3.21 -11.89
C VAL A 222 -21.94 2.29 -11.33
N ARG A 223 -21.55 1.05 -11.05
CA ARG A 223 -22.40 -0.03 -10.53
C ARG A 223 -22.11 -0.31 -9.07
N SER A 224 -23.03 -1.01 -8.43
CA SER A 224 -22.87 -1.49 -7.06
C SER A 224 -21.48 -2.13 -6.83
N GLY A 225 -20.86 -1.80 -5.69
CA GLY A 225 -19.51 -2.22 -5.31
C GLY A 225 -18.38 -1.41 -5.93
N ASN A 226 -18.66 -0.48 -6.85
CA ASN A 226 -17.63 0.34 -7.51
C ASN A 226 -17.54 1.75 -6.90
N MET A 227 -16.32 2.28 -6.94
CA MET A 227 -16.05 3.65 -6.53
C MET A 227 -16.35 4.64 -7.65
N VAL A 228 -16.93 5.77 -7.30
CA VAL A 228 -17.11 6.92 -8.20
C VAL A 228 -15.72 7.49 -8.55
N PRO A 229 -15.32 7.45 -9.82
CA PRO A 229 -13.92 7.76 -10.20
C PRO A 229 -13.63 9.26 -10.32
N LEU A 230 -14.66 10.08 -10.57
CA LEU A 230 -14.57 11.53 -10.79
C LEU A 230 -15.82 12.20 -10.22
N ASP A 231 -15.69 13.49 -9.88
CA ASP A 231 -16.84 14.29 -9.48
C ASP A 231 -17.78 14.48 -10.67
N GLY A 232 -19.08 14.40 -10.43
CA GLY A 232 -20.05 14.56 -11.51
C GLY A 232 -21.48 14.74 -11.03
N THR A 233 -22.38 14.89 -12.00
CA THR A 233 -23.81 15.02 -11.76
C THR A 233 -24.53 13.83 -12.38
N VAL A 234 -25.34 13.13 -11.60
CA VAL A 234 -26.12 11.96 -12.05
C VAL A 234 -27.10 12.40 -13.14
N ILE A 235 -27.07 11.72 -14.27
CA ILE A 235 -27.97 11.95 -15.41
C ILE A 235 -29.11 10.94 -15.41
N GLU A 236 -28.79 9.67 -15.09
CA GLU A 236 -29.71 8.55 -15.18
C GLU A 236 -29.39 7.50 -14.11
N GLY A 237 -30.43 6.78 -13.68
CA GLY A 237 -30.32 5.74 -12.68
C GLY A 237 -30.50 6.24 -11.24
N GLU A 238 -30.43 5.29 -10.32
CA GLU A 238 -30.56 5.52 -8.89
C GLU A 238 -29.53 4.65 -8.15
N ALA A 239 -28.84 5.23 -7.20
CA ALA A 239 -27.82 4.54 -6.43
C ALA A 239 -27.80 5.01 -4.97
N MET A 240 -27.55 4.06 -4.05
CA MET A 240 -27.19 4.34 -2.67
C MET A 240 -25.67 4.49 -2.60
N VAL A 241 -25.21 5.70 -2.27
CA VAL A 241 -23.79 6.06 -2.31
C VAL A 241 -23.28 6.30 -0.89
N ASN A 242 -22.30 5.53 -0.48
CA ASN A 242 -21.59 5.72 0.79
C ASN A 242 -20.60 6.89 0.64
N GLN A 243 -20.79 7.91 1.46
CA GLN A 243 -19.97 9.13 1.50
C GLN A 243 -19.15 9.24 2.79
N ALA A 244 -19.05 8.18 3.58
CA ALA A 244 -18.36 8.16 4.87
C ALA A 244 -16.91 8.68 4.80
N ALA A 245 -16.24 8.43 3.68
CA ALA A 245 -14.87 8.91 3.43
C ALA A 245 -14.77 10.45 3.34
N LEU A 246 -15.86 11.13 2.96
CA LEU A 246 -15.91 12.59 2.81
C LEU A 246 -16.60 13.29 3.97
N THR A 247 -17.68 12.71 4.48
CA THR A 247 -18.55 13.37 5.48
C THR A 247 -18.37 12.78 6.89
N GLY A 248 -17.76 11.61 7.02
CA GLY A 248 -17.69 10.87 8.28
C GLY A 248 -19.00 10.18 8.68
N GLU A 249 -20.07 10.31 7.89
CA GLU A 249 -21.37 9.69 8.15
C GLU A 249 -21.44 8.33 7.47
N SER A 250 -21.72 7.27 8.23
CA SER A 250 -21.73 5.89 7.75
C SER A 250 -23.03 5.47 7.02
N MET A 251 -24.08 6.31 7.00
CA MET A 251 -25.30 5.99 6.28
C MET A 251 -25.19 6.37 4.80
N PRO A 252 -25.47 5.42 3.87
CA PRO A 252 -25.45 5.71 2.45
C PRO A 252 -26.54 6.71 2.06
N VAL A 253 -26.22 7.60 1.14
CA VAL A 253 -27.09 8.68 0.65
C VAL A 253 -27.66 8.28 -0.70
N ARG A 254 -28.97 8.34 -0.84
CA ARG A 254 -29.67 8.12 -2.11
C ARG A 254 -29.33 9.20 -3.13
N LYS A 255 -28.81 8.81 -4.29
CA LYS A 255 -28.50 9.67 -5.42
C LYS A 255 -29.41 9.35 -6.59
N ILE A 256 -30.10 10.35 -7.08
CA ILE A 256 -31.01 10.29 -8.22
C ILE A 256 -30.56 11.29 -9.29
N ALA A 257 -31.18 11.28 -10.47
CA ALA A 257 -30.87 12.22 -11.53
C ALA A 257 -30.89 13.68 -11.02
N GLY A 258 -29.86 14.44 -11.36
CA GLY A 258 -29.60 15.81 -10.88
C GLY A 258 -28.80 15.89 -9.56
N ALA A 259 -28.56 14.79 -8.86
CA ALA A 259 -27.75 14.79 -7.64
C ALA A 259 -26.24 14.78 -7.98
N THR A 260 -25.44 15.46 -7.16
CA THR A 260 -23.99 15.43 -7.29
C THR A 260 -23.41 14.18 -6.65
N VAL A 261 -22.47 13.52 -7.35
CA VAL A 261 -21.64 12.43 -6.84
C VAL A 261 -20.18 12.89 -6.78
N TYR A 262 -19.47 12.42 -5.78
CA TYR A 262 -18.09 12.84 -5.51
C TYR A 262 -17.11 11.69 -5.73
N ALA A 263 -15.95 12.01 -6.31
CA ALA A 263 -14.87 11.07 -6.49
C ALA A 263 -14.41 10.47 -5.14
N GLY A 264 -14.20 9.13 -5.12
CA GLY A 264 -13.81 8.44 -3.89
C GLY A 264 -15.00 7.91 -3.07
N THR A 265 -16.24 8.29 -3.38
CA THR A 265 -17.44 7.68 -2.78
C THR A 265 -17.76 6.34 -3.45
N VAL A 266 -18.51 5.48 -2.78
CA VAL A 266 -18.77 4.12 -3.26
C VAL A 266 -20.27 3.89 -3.41
N VAL A 267 -20.65 3.28 -4.54
CA VAL A 267 -22.01 2.82 -4.78
C VAL A 267 -22.22 1.51 -4.03
N GLU A 268 -23.05 1.50 -2.98
CA GLU A 268 -23.40 0.29 -2.25
C GLU A 268 -24.47 -0.51 -2.98
N GLU A 269 -25.53 0.16 -3.44
CA GLU A 269 -26.63 -0.47 -4.15
C GLU A 269 -27.04 0.37 -5.37
N GLY A 270 -27.51 -0.31 -6.42
CA GLY A 270 -27.99 0.32 -7.65
C GLY A 270 -26.90 0.61 -8.68
N GLU A 271 -27.29 1.37 -9.71
CA GLU A 271 -26.42 1.82 -10.79
C GLU A 271 -26.77 3.26 -11.12
N CYS A 272 -25.76 4.08 -11.37
CA CYS A 272 -25.97 5.44 -11.86
C CYS A 272 -25.02 5.78 -12.99
N VAL A 273 -25.54 6.59 -13.92
CA VAL A 273 -24.78 7.24 -14.98
C VAL A 273 -24.67 8.71 -14.64
N PHE A 274 -23.45 9.23 -14.61
CA PHE A 274 -23.22 10.63 -14.30
C PHE A 274 -22.31 11.30 -15.34
N ALA A 275 -22.54 12.59 -15.60
CA ALA A 275 -21.63 13.42 -16.40
C ALA A 275 -20.44 13.84 -15.54
N ALA A 276 -19.23 13.56 -16.02
CA ALA A 276 -18.01 14.01 -15.36
C ALA A 276 -17.97 15.56 -15.37
N ASN A 277 -17.75 16.16 -14.20
CA ASN A 277 -17.46 17.58 -14.07
C ASN A 277 -16.06 17.87 -14.62
N ALA A 278 -15.67 19.15 -14.72
CA ALA A 278 -14.37 19.54 -15.25
C ALA A 278 -13.26 18.68 -14.63
N VAL A 279 -12.47 18.01 -15.48
CA VAL A 279 -11.28 17.28 -15.07
C VAL A 279 -10.21 18.34 -14.83
N ASP A 280 -10.32 19.07 -13.72
CA ASP A 280 -9.25 19.95 -13.27
C ASP A 280 -8.08 19.09 -12.81
N GLY A 281 -6.99 19.26 -13.51
CA GLY A 281 -5.69 18.64 -13.53
C GLY A 281 -4.98 18.19 -12.25
N ALA A 282 -5.67 17.77 -11.22
CA ALA A 282 -5.05 16.95 -10.19
C ALA A 282 -4.83 15.56 -10.79
N SER A 283 -3.65 15.36 -11.36
CA SER A 283 -3.25 14.06 -11.89
C SER A 283 -3.37 13.04 -10.76
N ARG A 284 -3.63 11.79 -11.09
CA ARG A 284 -3.59 10.68 -10.13
C ARG A 284 -2.29 10.68 -9.30
N TYR A 285 -1.21 11.17 -9.91
CA TYR A 285 0.06 11.41 -9.25
C TYR A 285 -0.07 12.45 -8.11
N ASP A 286 -0.76 13.56 -8.32
CA ASP A 286 -0.96 14.59 -7.29
C ASP A 286 -1.83 14.06 -6.13
N LYS A 287 -2.83 13.22 -6.41
CA LYS A 287 -3.60 12.51 -5.37
C LYS A 287 -2.74 11.52 -4.60
N ILE A 288 -1.87 10.77 -5.27
CA ILE A 288 -0.92 9.86 -4.62
C ILE A 288 0.09 10.66 -3.78
N VAL A 289 0.61 11.76 -4.30
CA VAL A 289 1.52 12.64 -3.54
C VAL A 289 0.80 13.22 -2.32
N SER A 290 -0.44 13.68 -2.46
CA SER A 290 -1.21 14.17 -1.32
C SER A 290 -1.51 13.08 -0.28
N MET A 291 -1.84 11.86 -0.71
CA MET A 291 -1.98 10.71 0.20
C MET A 291 -0.68 10.36 0.92
N ILE A 292 0.46 10.46 0.24
CA ILE A 292 1.77 10.24 0.85
C ILE A 292 2.09 11.37 1.85
N GLU A 293 1.80 12.62 1.51
CA GLU A 293 1.95 13.76 2.42
C GLU A 293 1.02 13.67 3.64
N GLU A 294 -0.20 13.16 3.47
CA GLU A 294 -1.09 12.83 4.59
C GLU A 294 -0.56 11.66 5.40
N SER A 295 -0.01 10.64 4.75
CA SER A 295 0.66 9.51 5.40
C SER A 295 1.89 9.97 6.23
N GLU A 296 2.64 10.99 5.77
CA GLU A 296 3.72 11.59 6.57
C GLU A 296 3.18 12.25 7.86
N LYS A 297 1.94 12.75 7.87
CA LYS A 297 1.29 13.25 9.09
C LYS A 297 0.94 12.13 10.07
N LEU A 298 0.75 10.90 9.59
CA LEU A 298 0.53 9.70 10.37
C LEU A 298 1.87 9.06 10.81
N LYS A 299 2.75 9.87 11.42
CA LYS A 299 4.07 9.42 11.89
C LYS A 299 3.96 8.26 12.85
N SER A 300 4.91 7.35 12.77
CA SER A 300 4.99 6.22 13.70
C SER A 300 5.31 6.70 15.12
N GLY A 301 4.81 5.99 16.13
CA GLY A 301 5.11 6.30 17.54
C GLY A 301 6.60 6.19 17.84
N THR A 302 7.29 5.24 17.23
CA THR A 302 8.75 5.04 17.36
C THR A 302 9.53 6.20 16.75
N GLU A 303 9.08 6.73 15.62
CA GLU A 303 9.68 7.92 14.99
C GLU A 303 9.56 9.14 15.88
N ASN A 304 8.37 9.44 16.38
CA ASN A 304 8.13 10.56 17.29
C ASN A 304 8.95 10.43 18.57
N HIS A 305 8.99 9.24 19.16
CA HIS A 305 9.77 8.99 20.38
C HIS A 305 11.28 9.20 20.18
N ALA A 306 11.81 8.79 19.04
CA ALA A 306 13.23 8.97 18.73
C ALA A 306 13.57 10.45 18.48
N LEU A 307 12.66 11.22 17.86
CA LEU A 307 12.83 12.67 17.69
C LEU A 307 12.82 13.39 19.04
N GLU A 308 11.88 13.07 19.92
CA GLU A 308 11.84 13.63 21.26
C GLU A 308 13.09 13.30 22.09
N LEU A 309 13.61 12.06 21.96
CA LEU A 309 14.86 11.68 22.65
C LEU A 309 16.06 12.47 22.11
N ALA A 310 16.12 12.70 20.80
CA ALA A 310 17.19 13.48 20.19
C ALA A 310 17.18 14.93 20.71
N ASP A 311 16.01 15.56 20.76
CA ASP A 311 15.89 16.95 21.26
C ASP A 311 16.20 17.02 22.78
N ARG A 312 15.85 15.99 23.57
CA ARG A 312 16.23 15.89 24.99
C ARG A 312 17.74 15.81 25.23
N LEU A 313 18.53 15.43 24.24
CA LEU A 313 20.00 15.38 24.35
C LEU A 313 20.67 16.75 24.14
N VAL A 314 19.99 17.72 23.52
CA VAL A 314 20.52 19.07 23.28
C VAL A 314 20.99 19.76 24.56
N PRO A 315 20.20 19.83 25.67
CA PRO A 315 20.66 20.40 26.93
C PRO A 315 21.92 19.74 27.49
N TRP A 316 22.06 18.43 27.30
CA TRP A 316 23.25 17.68 27.77
C TRP A 316 24.50 18.01 26.93
N CYS A 317 24.34 18.24 25.62
CA CYS A 317 25.43 18.72 24.77
C CYS A 317 25.88 20.13 25.19
N LEU A 318 24.94 21.03 25.50
CA LEU A 318 25.25 22.36 26.03
C LEU A 318 25.98 22.27 27.38
N ALA A 319 25.46 21.48 28.31
CA ALA A 319 26.10 21.28 29.61
C ALA A 319 27.50 20.69 29.47
N GLY A 320 27.66 19.66 28.61
CA GLY A 320 28.95 19.04 28.29
C GLY A 320 29.95 20.03 27.71
N THR A 321 29.50 20.95 26.85
CA THR A 321 30.30 22.04 26.31
C THR A 321 30.83 22.97 27.41
N VAL A 322 29.95 23.41 28.32
CA VAL A 322 30.32 24.26 29.47
C VAL A 322 31.30 23.57 30.39
N VAL A 323 31.06 22.31 30.75
CA VAL A 323 31.93 21.49 31.58
C VAL A 323 33.29 21.32 30.94
N THR A 324 33.33 20.94 29.66
CA THR A 324 34.59 20.76 28.93
C THR A 324 35.40 22.07 28.86
N TYR A 325 34.74 23.20 28.67
CA TYR A 325 35.43 24.49 28.72
C TYR A 325 35.95 24.80 30.14
N ALA A 326 35.15 24.56 31.16
CA ALA A 326 35.54 24.80 32.55
C ALA A 326 36.78 23.98 32.96
N LEU A 327 36.81 22.72 32.57
CA LEU A 327 37.91 21.78 32.88
C LEU A 327 39.16 22.03 32.02
N THR A 328 39.00 22.27 30.73
CA THR A 328 40.16 22.31 29.81
C THR A 328 40.63 23.74 29.49
N ARG A 329 39.79 24.76 29.75
CA ARG A 329 39.98 26.15 29.31
C ARG A 329 40.27 26.31 27.81
N ASN A 330 39.88 25.28 27.04
CA ASN A 330 40.13 25.23 25.61
C ASN A 330 38.78 25.30 24.84
N VAL A 331 38.52 26.47 24.24
CA VAL A 331 37.31 26.74 23.47
C VAL A 331 37.16 25.77 22.26
N THR A 332 38.27 25.39 21.63
CA THR A 332 38.24 24.47 20.46
C THR A 332 37.69 23.10 20.86
N ARG A 333 38.10 22.58 22.02
CA ARG A 333 37.57 21.30 22.55
C ARG A 333 36.09 21.42 22.90
N ALA A 334 35.69 22.57 23.53
CA ALA A 334 34.29 22.83 23.84
C ALA A 334 33.41 22.92 22.58
N ILE A 335 33.85 23.63 21.55
CA ILE A 335 33.11 23.73 20.27
C ILE A 335 32.99 22.37 19.58
N SER A 336 33.97 21.47 19.70
CA SER A 336 33.89 20.16 19.08
C SER A 336 32.66 19.34 19.51
N ILE A 337 32.15 19.58 20.72
CA ILE A 337 30.92 18.94 21.22
C ILE A 337 29.69 19.50 20.49
N LEU A 338 29.66 20.82 20.25
CA LEU A 338 28.54 21.47 19.55
C LEU A 338 28.45 21.09 18.06
N MET A 339 29.53 20.51 17.48
CA MET A 339 29.56 20.11 16.06
C MET A 339 28.87 18.77 15.81
N VAL A 340 28.45 18.07 16.84
CA VAL A 340 27.86 16.74 16.73
C VAL A 340 26.51 16.74 17.42
N ASP A 341 25.47 16.55 16.65
CA ASP A 341 24.10 16.41 17.15
C ASP A 341 23.57 14.98 16.94
N PHE A 342 22.50 14.64 17.61
CA PHE A 342 21.83 13.34 17.45
C PHE A 342 20.59 13.44 16.58
N SER A 343 20.06 14.64 16.38
CA SER A 343 18.75 14.89 15.77
C SER A 343 18.77 14.74 14.27
N CYS A 344 19.76 15.33 13.56
CA CYS A 344 19.83 15.36 12.12
C CYS A 344 19.78 13.95 11.49
N ALA A 345 20.61 13.03 12.00
CA ALA A 345 20.65 11.67 11.47
C ALA A 345 19.37 10.89 11.73
N LEU A 346 18.72 11.11 12.89
CA LEU A 346 17.46 10.44 13.23
C LEU A 346 16.28 11.00 12.46
N LYS A 347 16.16 12.35 12.37
CA LYS A 347 15.10 13.04 11.60
C LYS A 347 15.07 12.62 10.15
N LEU A 348 16.22 12.27 9.57
CA LEU A 348 16.32 11.84 8.17
C LEU A 348 16.19 10.31 8.00
N SER A 349 16.95 9.52 8.77
CA SER A 349 17.07 8.09 8.50
C SER A 349 15.82 7.26 8.84
N MET A 350 15.00 7.73 9.80
CA MET A 350 13.79 6.99 10.21
C MET A 350 12.66 7.12 9.18
N PRO A 351 12.24 8.31 8.76
CA PRO A 351 11.26 8.44 7.67
C PRO A 351 11.69 7.71 6.41
N LEU A 352 12.98 7.77 6.07
CA LEU A 352 13.50 7.05 4.89
C LEU A 352 13.39 5.54 5.00
N ALA A 353 13.57 4.98 6.20
CA ALA A 353 13.39 3.54 6.42
C ALA A 353 11.93 3.13 6.24
N VAL A 354 10.99 3.97 6.71
CA VAL A 354 9.54 3.78 6.55
C VAL A 354 9.14 3.89 5.08
N LEU A 355 9.58 4.94 4.39
CA LEU A 355 9.31 5.14 2.96
C LEU A 355 9.89 4.00 2.11
N SER A 356 11.09 3.50 2.46
CA SER A 356 11.69 2.34 1.80
C SER A 356 10.87 1.07 2.02
N ALA A 357 10.33 0.86 3.23
CA ALA A 357 9.42 -0.25 3.53
C ALA A 357 8.13 -0.16 2.70
N MET A 358 7.50 1.01 2.66
CA MET A 358 6.28 1.24 1.86
C MET A 358 6.54 1.01 0.36
N ARG A 359 7.67 1.50 -0.16
CA ARG A 359 8.09 1.24 -1.55
C ARG A 359 8.27 -0.25 -1.82
N GLU A 360 8.93 -0.97 -0.91
CA GLU A 360 9.15 -2.42 -1.05
C GLU A 360 7.82 -3.20 -0.98
N CYS A 361 6.89 -2.81 -0.10
CA CYS A 361 5.51 -3.33 -0.10
C CYS A 361 4.84 -3.12 -1.47
N GLY A 362 5.01 -1.95 -2.08
CA GLY A 362 4.47 -1.65 -3.42
C GLY A 362 4.96 -2.62 -4.50
N SER A 363 6.20 -3.11 -4.41
CA SER A 363 6.74 -4.12 -5.35
C SER A 363 6.09 -5.50 -5.24
N TYR A 364 5.41 -5.77 -4.13
CA TYR A 364 4.59 -6.97 -3.88
C TYR A 364 3.09 -6.71 -4.03
N HIS A 365 2.69 -5.64 -4.72
CA HIS A 365 1.29 -5.24 -4.89
C HIS A 365 0.54 -4.93 -3.57
N ILE A 366 1.28 -4.55 -2.54
CA ILE A 366 0.75 -4.18 -1.23
C ILE A 366 0.78 -2.66 -1.10
N THR A 367 -0.37 -2.05 -0.84
CA THR A 367 -0.49 -0.61 -0.59
C THR A 367 -0.67 -0.36 0.90
N VAL A 368 0.16 0.49 1.48
CA VAL A 368 0.14 0.85 2.90
C VAL A 368 -0.20 2.34 3.03
N LYS A 369 -1.19 2.70 3.81
CA LYS A 369 -1.64 4.09 3.99
C LYS A 369 -0.77 4.93 4.93
N GLY A 370 0.11 4.30 5.72
CA GLY A 370 1.00 5.06 6.61
C GLY A 370 1.98 4.19 7.40
N GLY A 371 3.10 4.80 7.79
CA GLY A 371 4.17 4.13 8.53
C GLY A 371 3.75 3.57 9.88
N LYS A 372 2.79 4.21 10.54
CA LYS A 372 2.25 3.73 11.83
C LYS A 372 1.65 2.32 11.73
N TYR A 373 1.08 1.97 10.58
CA TYR A 373 0.48 0.65 10.37
C TYR A 373 1.53 -0.44 10.18
N LEU A 374 2.67 -0.12 9.53
CA LEU A 374 3.81 -1.04 9.48
C LEU A 374 4.44 -1.25 10.87
N GLU A 375 4.50 -0.20 11.68
CA GLU A 375 4.97 -0.31 13.06
C GLU A 375 4.02 -1.18 13.90
N ALA A 376 2.71 -0.93 13.86
CA ALA A 376 1.72 -1.75 14.56
C ALA A 376 1.78 -3.20 14.08
N LEU A 377 1.86 -3.42 12.77
CA LEU A 377 1.99 -4.75 12.20
C LEU A 377 3.26 -5.46 12.68
N SER A 378 4.39 -4.76 12.83
CA SER A 378 5.62 -5.38 13.36
C SER A 378 5.44 -5.90 14.78
N LYS A 379 4.63 -5.23 15.59
CA LYS A 379 4.31 -5.57 16.99
C LYS A 379 3.16 -6.56 17.13
N ALA A 380 2.38 -6.75 16.04
CA ALA A 380 1.18 -7.57 16.06
C ALA A 380 1.48 -9.01 16.49
N ASP A 381 0.77 -9.44 17.52
CA ASP A 381 0.80 -10.78 18.12
C ASP A 381 -0.45 -11.60 17.77
N THR A 382 -1.56 -10.94 17.44
CA THR A 382 -2.86 -11.56 17.15
C THR A 382 -3.32 -11.19 15.76
N ILE A 383 -3.65 -12.20 14.94
CA ILE A 383 -4.26 -12.01 13.62
C ILE A 383 -5.62 -12.67 13.57
N VAL A 384 -6.63 -11.88 13.25
CA VAL A 384 -8.00 -12.32 13.04
C VAL A 384 -8.27 -12.39 11.54
N PHE A 385 -8.68 -13.57 11.08
CA PHE A 385 -9.02 -13.82 9.68
C PHE A 385 -10.53 -13.94 9.53
N ASP A 386 -11.12 -13.21 8.60
CA ASP A 386 -12.40 -13.65 8.06
C ASP A 386 -12.21 -14.94 7.26
N LYS A 387 -13.24 -15.80 7.21
CA LYS A 387 -13.17 -17.02 6.40
C LYS A 387 -13.36 -16.72 4.92
N THR A 388 -14.48 -16.11 4.58
CA THR A 388 -14.98 -15.99 3.20
C THR A 388 -14.20 -14.92 2.43
N GLY A 389 -13.65 -15.26 1.24
CA GLY A 389 -12.86 -14.32 0.46
C GLY A 389 -11.44 -14.07 0.98
N THR A 390 -11.15 -14.49 2.22
CA THR A 390 -9.82 -14.36 2.85
C THR A 390 -9.11 -15.71 2.91
N LEU A 391 -9.55 -16.65 3.75
CA LEU A 391 -9.00 -18.01 3.79
C LEU A 391 -9.51 -18.87 2.63
N THR A 392 -10.61 -18.47 2.02
CA THR A 392 -11.22 -19.10 0.84
C THR A 392 -11.14 -18.18 -0.37
N HIS A 393 -11.52 -18.71 -1.55
CA HIS A 393 -11.53 -17.93 -2.80
C HIS A 393 -12.82 -17.11 -3.02
N ALA A 394 -13.81 -17.14 -2.10
CA ALA A 394 -15.17 -16.61 -2.29
C ALA A 394 -15.81 -17.09 -3.60
N SER A 395 -15.53 -18.31 -3.99
CA SER A 395 -16.01 -18.94 -5.22
C SER A 395 -16.69 -20.27 -4.89
N PRO A 396 -17.87 -20.23 -4.25
CA PRO A 396 -18.57 -21.44 -3.84
C PRO A 396 -18.87 -22.32 -5.06
N LYS A 397 -18.77 -23.65 -4.86
CA LYS A 397 -19.03 -24.67 -5.87
C LYS A 397 -19.94 -25.74 -5.28
N VAL A 398 -20.85 -26.24 -6.10
CA VAL A 398 -21.62 -27.45 -5.75
C VAL A 398 -20.66 -28.64 -5.80
N VAL A 399 -20.46 -29.27 -4.65
CA VAL A 399 -19.59 -30.45 -4.52
C VAL A 399 -20.40 -31.73 -4.71
N LYS A 400 -21.60 -31.76 -4.14
CA LYS A 400 -22.45 -32.95 -4.12
C LYS A 400 -23.92 -32.55 -4.11
N VAL A 401 -24.74 -33.30 -4.78
CA VAL A 401 -26.20 -33.22 -4.71
C VAL A 401 -26.69 -34.51 -4.08
N VAL A 402 -27.46 -34.41 -3.01
CA VAL A 402 -28.00 -35.59 -2.29
C VAL A 402 -29.51 -35.58 -2.48
N PRO A 403 -30.06 -36.41 -3.38
CA PRO A 403 -31.48 -36.47 -3.66
C PRO A 403 -32.23 -37.17 -2.52
N PHE A 404 -33.48 -36.81 -2.28
CA PHE A 404 -34.43 -37.40 -1.32
C PHE A 404 -35.78 -37.64 -2.01
N SER A 405 -36.69 -38.33 -1.33
CA SER A 405 -38.06 -38.57 -1.80
C SER A 405 -38.14 -39.22 -3.20
N GLY A 406 -37.16 -40.02 -3.56
CA GLY A 406 -37.11 -40.72 -4.85
C GLY A 406 -36.79 -39.90 -6.07
N CYS A 407 -36.39 -38.59 -5.89
CA CYS A 407 -35.86 -37.75 -6.94
C CYS A 407 -34.44 -38.20 -7.38
N ASP A 408 -34.01 -37.82 -8.55
CA ASP A 408 -32.62 -37.95 -8.97
C ASP A 408 -31.79 -36.67 -8.81
N GLU A 409 -30.46 -36.76 -8.94
CA GLU A 409 -29.56 -35.59 -8.77
C GLU A 409 -29.82 -34.49 -9.80
N GLU A 410 -30.18 -34.84 -11.04
CA GLU A 410 -30.41 -33.88 -12.11
C GLU A 410 -31.71 -33.11 -11.89
N GLU A 411 -32.76 -33.80 -11.39
CA GLU A 411 -34.04 -33.19 -11.07
C GLU A 411 -33.90 -32.19 -9.89
N VAL A 412 -33.19 -32.58 -8.84
CA VAL A 412 -32.89 -31.70 -7.69
C VAL A 412 -32.13 -30.48 -8.15
N LEU A 413 -31.06 -30.65 -8.92
CA LEU A 413 -30.23 -29.53 -9.38
C LEU A 413 -30.96 -28.62 -10.37
N LYS A 414 -31.80 -29.21 -11.24
CA LYS A 414 -32.63 -28.47 -12.20
C LYS A 414 -33.65 -27.59 -11.48
N LEU A 415 -34.34 -28.15 -10.48
CA LEU A 415 -35.36 -27.42 -9.72
C LEU A 415 -34.70 -26.31 -8.90
N ALA A 416 -33.57 -26.59 -8.27
CA ALA A 416 -32.82 -25.61 -7.50
C ALA A 416 -32.30 -24.47 -8.38
N ALA A 417 -31.72 -24.78 -9.54
CA ALA A 417 -31.23 -23.76 -10.46
C ALA A 417 -32.35 -22.86 -10.99
N CYS A 418 -33.50 -23.42 -11.27
CA CYS A 418 -34.69 -22.68 -11.71
C CYS A 418 -35.15 -21.64 -10.68
N LEU A 419 -35.10 -21.97 -9.38
CA LEU A 419 -35.49 -21.04 -8.30
C LEU A 419 -34.42 -19.99 -8.03
N GLU A 420 -33.13 -20.38 -8.06
CA GLU A 420 -32.00 -19.53 -7.70
C GLU A 420 -31.58 -18.55 -8.82
N GLU A 421 -32.00 -18.76 -10.06
CA GLU A 421 -31.59 -17.93 -11.20
C GLU A 421 -31.99 -16.46 -11.07
N HIS A 422 -33.09 -16.19 -10.36
CA HIS A 422 -33.65 -14.84 -10.21
C HIS A 422 -33.02 -14.01 -9.10
N PHE A 423 -32.27 -14.63 -8.21
CA PHE A 423 -31.65 -13.95 -7.05
C PHE A 423 -30.15 -14.21 -7.00
N PRO A 424 -29.35 -13.46 -7.78
CA PRO A 424 -27.94 -13.73 -7.96
C PRO A 424 -27.13 -13.39 -6.70
N HIS A 425 -26.99 -14.35 -5.82
CA HIS A 425 -25.99 -14.33 -4.74
C HIS A 425 -24.96 -15.45 -4.94
N SER A 426 -23.91 -15.48 -4.14
CA SER A 426 -22.76 -16.37 -4.37
C SER A 426 -23.13 -17.87 -4.42
N MET A 427 -24.01 -18.32 -3.53
CA MET A 427 -24.49 -19.71 -3.50
C MET A 427 -25.44 -20.02 -4.67
N ALA A 428 -26.38 -19.12 -4.98
CA ALA A 428 -27.26 -19.22 -6.14
C ALA A 428 -26.48 -19.37 -7.45
N ASN A 429 -25.47 -18.51 -7.65
CA ASN A 429 -24.58 -18.58 -8.79
C ASN A 429 -23.82 -19.90 -8.89
N ALA A 430 -23.47 -20.52 -7.76
CA ALA A 430 -22.83 -21.82 -7.72
C ALA A 430 -23.78 -22.93 -8.22
N VAL A 431 -25.04 -22.89 -7.79
CA VAL A 431 -26.08 -23.86 -8.20
C VAL A 431 -26.38 -23.72 -9.70
N VAL A 432 -26.63 -22.50 -10.17
CA VAL A 432 -26.89 -22.22 -11.60
C VAL A 432 -25.70 -22.61 -12.47
N ARG A 433 -24.49 -22.35 -12.04
CA ARG A 433 -23.27 -22.75 -12.75
C ARG A 433 -23.13 -24.26 -12.83
N ALA A 434 -23.36 -24.97 -11.72
CA ALA A 434 -23.29 -26.41 -11.67
C ALA A 434 -24.32 -27.08 -12.61
N ALA A 435 -25.52 -26.50 -12.72
CA ALA A 435 -26.53 -26.95 -13.68
C ALA A 435 -26.06 -26.73 -15.12
N LYS A 436 -25.52 -25.56 -15.45
CA LYS A 436 -24.97 -25.26 -16.80
C LYS A 436 -23.80 -26.16 -17.18
N GLU A 437 -22.89 -26.43 -16.26
CA GLU A 437 -21.73 -27.31 -16.49
C GLU A 437 -22.14 -28.76 -16.75
N ARG A 438 -23.25 -29.21 -16.16
CA ARG A 438 -23.83 -30.56 -16.44
C ARG A 438 -24.74 -30.58 -17.66
N GLY A 439 -24.87 -29.47 -18.39
CA GLY A 439 -25.71 -29.35 -19.59
C GLY A 439 -27.21 -29.38 -19.29
N ILE A 440 -27.63 -29.15 -18.04
CA ILE A 440 -29.03 -29.11 -17.64
C ILE A 440 -29.62 -27.78 -18.10
N THR A 441 -30.54 -27.87 -19.07
CA THR A 441 -31.36 -26.74 -19.51
C THR A 441 -32.72 -26.81 -18.87
N HIS A 442 -33.26 -25.71 -18.41
CA HIS A 442 -34.62 -25.62 -17.88
C HIS A 442 -35.40 -24.50 -18.56
N GLU A 443 -36.68 -24.74 -18.78
CA GLU A 443 -37.63 -23.68 -19.08
C GLU A 443 -38.16 -23.17 -17.73
N GLU A 444 -38.55 -21.90 -17.65
CA GLU A 444 -39.16 -21.34 -16.45
C GLU A 444 -40.40 -22.18 -16.05
N MET A 445 -40.27 -22.92 -14.93
CA MET A 445 -41.32 -23.85 -14.46
C MET A 445 -42.11 -23.29 -13.28
N HIS A 446 -41.72 -22.13 -12.77
CA HIS A 446 -42.36 -21.50 -11.58
C HIS A 446 -43.26 -20.34 -11.96
N THR A 447 -44.14 -19.99 -11.06
CA THR A 447 -44.96 -18.79 -11.13
C THR A 447 -44.26 -17.63 -10.41
N GLU A 448 -44.89 -17.00 -9.47
CA GLU A 448 -44.33 -15.90 -8.68
C GLU A 448 -43.27 -16.43 -7.69
N VAL A 449 -42.10 -15.79 -7.63
CA VAL A 449 -41.00 -16.15 -6.71
C VAL A 449 -41.01 -15.18 -5.54
N GLU A 450 -41.13 -15.68 -4.34
CA GLU A 450 -41.08 -14.91 -3.10
C GLU A 450 -39.69 -15.08 -2.46
N TYR A 451 -38.94 -13.98 -2.37
CA TYR A 451 -37.65 -13.96 -1.69
C TYR A 451 -37.83 -13.57 -0.21
N ILE A 452 -37.41 -14.43 0.69
CA ILE A 452 -37.43 -14.18 2.12
C ILE A 452 -36.03 -13.87 2.58
N VAL A 453 -35.79 -12.60 2.91
CA VAL A 453 -34.47 -12.05 3.23
C VAL A 453 -33.77 -12.88 4.29
N ALA A 454 -32.54 -13.28 4.05
CA ALA A 454 -31.66 -14.08 4.91
C ALA A 454 -32.14 -15.53 5.19
N HIS A 455 -33.27 -15.99 4.63
CA HIS A 455 -33.83 -17.31 4.89
C HIS A 455 -33.83 -18.23 3.67
N GLY A 456 -34.39 -17.78 2.55
CA GLY A 456 -34.47 -18.59 1.34
C GLY A 456 -35.47 -18.08 0.32
N ILE A 457 -35.83 -18.95 -0.61
CA ILE A 457 -36.76 -18.67 -1.70
C ILE A 457 -37.93 -19.62 -1.63
N ALA A 458 -39.14 -19.09 -1.76
CA ALA A 458 -40.37 -19.86 -1.90
C ALA A 458 -41.01 -19.55 -3.26
N SER A 459 -41.55 -20.57 -3.90
CA SER A 459 -42.31 -20.44 -5.14
C SER A 459 -43.33 -21.55 -5.34
N ARG A 460 -44.07 -21.49 -6.43
CA ARG A 460 -44.94 -22.59 -6.85
C ARG A 460 -44.53 -23.12 -8.22
N VAL A 461 -44.14 -24.37 -8.24
CA VAL A 461 -43.78 -25.08 -9.47
C VAL A 461 -44.90 -26.06 -9.78
N ARG A 462 -45.49 -25.93 -10.97
CA ARG A 462 -46.66 -26.74 -11.37
C ARG A 462 -47.84 -26.74 -10.38
N GLY A 463 -47.99 -25.62 -9.64
CA GLY A 463 -49.03 -25.44 -8.63
C GLY A 463 -48.68 -25.93 -7.21
N GLU A 464 -47.57 -26.62 -7.03
CA GLU A 464 -47.04 -27.13 -5.76
C GLU A 464 -46.09 -26.14 -5.13
N ARG A 465 -46.14 -25.95 -3.79
CA ARG A 465 -45.22 -25.11 -3.05
C ARG A 465 -43.84 -25.75 -3.00
N VAL A 466 -42.84 -25.03 -3.47
CA VAL A 466 -41.43 -25.42 -3.45
C VAL A 466 -40.64 -24.36 -2.72
N VAL A 467 -39.75 -24.78 -1.82
CA VAL A 467 -38.90 -23.90 -1.04
C VAL A 467 -37.45 -24.37 -1.10
N ILE A 468 -36.54 -23.38 -1.17
CA ILE A 468 -35.08 -23.63 -1.15
C ILE A 468 -34.44 -22.63 -0.17
N GLY A 469 -33.58 -23.11 0.72
CA GLY A 469 -32.96 -22.22 1.69
C GLY A 469 -32.18 -22.91 2.80
N SER A 470 -32.00 -22.17 3.91
CA SER A 470 -31.31 -22.63 5.11
C SER A 470 -32.08 -23.73 5.84
N HIS A 471 -31.39 -24.44 6.77
CA HIS A 471 -32.04 -25.43 7.66
C HIS A 471 -33.24 -24.83 8.43
N HIS A 472 -33.02 -23.66 9.04
CA HIS A 472 -34.05 -22.93 9.79
C HIS A 472 -35.27 -22.67 8.92
N PHE A 473 -35.05 -22.10 7.73
CA PHE A 473 -36.15 -21.77 6.81
C PHE A 473 -36.97 -22.99 6.40
N VAL A 474 -36.31 -24.08 5.98
CA VAL A 474 -37.04 -25.25 5.46
C VAL A 474 -37.71 -26.06 6.55
N PHE A 475 -37.06 -26.25 7.71
CA PHE A 475 -37.58 -27.16 8.74
C PHE A 475 -38.30 -26.46 9.90
N GLU A 476 -37.95 -25.19 10.21
CA GLU A 476 -38.58 -24.49 11.34
C GLU A 476 -39.68 -23.54 10.87
N ASP A 477 -39.44 -22.74 9.82
CA ASP A 477 -40.45 -21.80 9.31
C ASP A 477 -41.47 -22.49 8.42
N GLU A 478 -41.03 -23.22 7.40
CA GLU A 478 -41.90 -23.91 6.44
C GLU A 478 -42.33 -25.31 6.92
N LYS A 479 -41.80 -25.80 8.04
CA LYS A 479 -42.13 -27.06 8.71
C LYS A 479 -42.11 -28.29 7.79
N CYS A 480 -41.21 -28.29 6.82
CA CYS A 480 -41.01 -29.43 5.95
C CYS A 480 -40.46 -30.63 6.74
N VAL A 481 -40.77 -31.83 6.29
CA VAL A 481 -40.38 -33.08 6.98
C VAL A 481 -39.35 -33.87 6.16
N ILE A 482 -38.45 -34.53 6.86
CA ILE A 482 -37.53 -35.49 6.26
C ILE A 482 -38.22 -36.82 6.12
N PRO A 483 -38.18 -37.50 4.96
CA PRO A 483 -38.77 -38.85 4.84
C PRO A 483 -38.15 -39.80 5.85
N ALA A 484 -38.99 -40.48 6.67
CA ALA A 484 -38.53 -41.32 7.78
C ALA A 484 -37.56 -42.45 7.33
N ALA A 485 -37.73 -42.95 6.10
CA ALA A 485 -36.84 -43.98 5.52
C ALA A 485 -35.46 -43.43 5.18
N GLU A 486 -35.29 -42.12 5.05
CA GLU A 486 -34.04 -41.46 4.62
C GLU A 486 -33.39 -40.63 5.73
N GLN A 487 -33.85 -40.70 6.96
CA GLN A 487 -33.29 -39.98 8.09
C GLN A 487 -31.80 -40.27 8.29
N GLN A 488 -31.40 -41.53 8.18
CA GLN A 488 -29.99 -41.91 8.29
C GLN A 488 -29.10 -41.30 7.18
N LYS A 489 -29.66 -41.09 5.99
CA LYS A 489 -28.97 -40.41 4.89
C LYS A 489 -28.79 -38.94 5.17
N PHE A 490 -29.77 -38.30 5.80
CA PHE A 490 -29.69 -36.90 6.23
C PHE A 490 -28.65 -36.71 7.35
N ASP A 491 -28.64 -37.61 8.35
CA ASP A 491 -27.72 -37.54 9.49
C ASP A 491 -26.25 -37.77 9.06
N ASN A 492 -26.04 -38.44 7.93
CA ASN A 492 -24.69 -38.69 7.34
C ASN A 492 -24.24 -37.62 6.35
N LEU A 493 -24.91 -36.47 6.26
CA LEU A 493 -24.40 -35.35 5.45
C LEU A 493 -23.07 -34.86 5.99
N GLU A 494 -22.11 -34.62 5.10
CA GLU A 494 -20.76 -34.16 5.45
C GLU A 494 -20.85 -32.76 6.12
N PRO A 495 -20.32 -32.61 7.35
CA PRO A 495 -20.47 -31.38 8.12
C PRO A 495 -19.56 -30.24 7.61
N GLU A 496 -18.63 -30.53 6.74
CA GLU A 496 -17.68 -29.57 6.17
C GLU A 496 -18.28 -28.69 5.06
N TYR A 497 -19.47 -29.08 4.54
CA TYR A 497 -20.15 -28.35 3.46
C TYR A 497 -21.27 -27.47 4.02
N SER A 498 -21.51 -26.35 3.35
CA SER A 498 -22.73 -25.59 3.52
C SER A 498 -23.87 -26.30 2.81
N HIS A 499 -25.00 -26.51 3.49
CA HIS A 499 -26.14 -27.24 2.95
C HIS A 499 -27.22 -26.26 2.53
N LEU A 500 -27.69 -26.38 1.30
CA LEU A 500 -28.85 -25.71 0.78
C LEU A 500 -29.95 -26.77 0.61
N TYR A 501 -31.03 -26.60 1.36
CA TYR A 501 -32.12 -27.56 1.45
C TYR A 501 -33.24 -27.23 0.47
N LEU A 502 -33.64 -28.18 -0.34
CA LEU A 502 -34.76 -28.07 -1.28
C LEU A 502 -35.89 -28.95 -0.85
N ALA A 503 -37.09 -28.37 -0.66
CA ALA A 503 -38.28 -29.13 -0.30
C ALA A 503 -39.44 -28.78 -1.24
N ALA A 504 -40.28 -29.80 -1.53
CA ALA A 504 -41.48 -29.66 -2.33
C ALA A 504 -42.65 -30.35 -1.61
N CYS A 505 -43.84 -29.77 -1.66
CA CYS A 505 -45.04 -30.29 -1.00
C CYS A 505 -44.84 -30.60 0.49
N GLY A 506 -44.01 -29.83 1.20
CA GLY A 506 -43.72 -30.02 2.62
C GLY A 506 -42.76 -31.20 2.93
N GLN A 507 -42.11 -31.79 1.93
CA GLN A 507 -41.12 -32.87 2.12
C GLN A 507 -39.78 -32.49 1.51
N LEU A 508 -38.69 -32.90 2.17
CA LEU A 508 -37.34 -32.73 1.66
C LEU A 508 -37.13 -33.55 0.36
N VAL A 509 -36.78 -32.89 -0.77
CA VAL A 509 -36.52 -33.54 -2.04
C VAL A 509 -35.05 -33.58 -2.38
N GLY A 510 -34.23 -32.70 -1.80
CA GLY A 510 -32.81 -32.72 -2.03
C GLY A 510 -32.01 -31.81 -1.12
N VAL A 511 -30.74 -32.12 -0.98
CA VAL A 511 -29.74 -31.26 -0.30
C VAL A 511 -28.60 -31.03 -1.23
N ILE A 512 -28.26 -29.75 -1.51
CA ILE A 512 -27.15 -29.35 -2.31
C ILE A 512 -26.01 -28.98 -1.38
N CYS A 513 -24.91 -29.73 -1.44
CA CYS A 513 -23.71 -29.49 -0.65
C CYS A 513 -22.81 -28.53 -1.41
N ILE A 514 -22.56 -27.38 -0.82
CA ILE A 514 -21.78 -26.30 -1.39
C ILE A 514 -20.51 -26.11 -0.55
N ALA A 515 -19.36 -26.07 -1.19
CA ALA A 515 -18.10 -25.73 -0.56
C ALA A 515 -17.51 -24.47 -1.18
N ASP A 516 -16.98 -23.60 -0.33
CA ASP A 516 -16.09 -22.53 -0.75
C ASP A 516 -14.66 -23.02 -0.54
N PRO A 517 -13.90 -23.29 -1.62
CA PRO A 517 -12.61 -23.96 -1.52
C PRO A 517 -11.62 -23.11 -0.74
N LEU A 518 -10.96 -23.71 0.23
CA LEU A 518 -9.85 -23.09 0.96
C LEU A 518 -8.71 -22.82 0.01
N ARG A 519 -8.02 -21.72 0.26
CA ARG A 519 -6.75 -21.42 -0.42
C ARG A 519 -5.70 -22.47 -0.05
N PRO A 520 -5.04 -23.10 -1.02
CA PRO A 520 -4.12 -24.21 -0.74
C PRO A 520 -2.93 -23.79 0.14
N GLU A 521 -2.51 -22.54 0.03
CA GLU A 521 -1.42 -21.95 0.79
C GLU A 521 -1.80 -21.55 2.23
N ALA A 522 -3.09 -21.47 2.59
CA ALA A 522 -3.56 -20.92 3.88
C ALA A 522 -2.83 -21.53 5.08
N ARG A 523 -2.78 -22.88 5.16
CA ARG A 523 -2.09 -23.58 6.25
C ARG A 523 -0.60 -23.30 6.30
N HIS A 524 0.05 -23.15 5.15
CA HIS A 524 1.48 -22.84 5.06
C HIS A 524 1.74 -21.42 5.54
N VAL A 525 0.97 -20.46 5.10
CA VAL A 525 1.04 -19.05 5.49
C VAL A 525 0.87 -18.86 7.00
N LEU A 526 -0.12 -19.52 7.61
CA LEU A 526 -0.30 -19.43 9.06
C LEU A 526 0.91 -19.93 9.83
N ARG A 527 1.53 -21.04 9.39
CA ARG A 527 2.77 -21.54 10.01
C ARG A 527 3.92 -20.55 9.87
N GLN A 528 4.07 -19.92 8.71
CA GLN A 528 5.11 -18.91 8.50
C GLN A 528 4.87 -17.66 9.34
N LEU A 529 3.62 -17.18 9.46
CA LEU A 529 3.27 -16.04 10.29
C LEU A 529 3.62 -16.30 11.77
N ARG A 530 3.37 -17.51 12.27
CA ARG A 530 3.81 -17.89 13.62
C ARG A 530 5.33 -17.88 13.77
N ALA A 531 6.07 -18.34 12.78
CA ALA A 531 7.54 -18.33 12.80
C ALA A 531 8.14 -16.91 12.84
N ILE A 532 7.40 -15.90 12.39
CA ILE A 532 7.84 -14.49 12.36
C ILE A 532 7.19 -13.62 13.44
N GLY A 533 6.57 -14.22 14.46
CA GLY A 533 6.17 -13.55 15.70
C GLY A 533 4.68 -13.39 15.95
N VAL A 534 3.81 -14.02 15.16
CA VAL A 534 2.38 -14.10 15.46
C VAL A 534 2.13 -15.23 16.46
N THR A 535 1.55 -14.92 17.60
CA THR A 535 1.32 -15.91 18.67
C THR A 535 -0.10 -16.45 18.70
N ASN A 536 -1.07 -15.70 18.16
CA ASN A 536 -2.48 -16.07 18.17
C ASN A 536 -3.11 -15.85 16.81
N THR A 537 -3.74 -16.89 16.26
CA THR A 537 -4.46 -16.84 14.98
C THR A 537 -5.90 -17.23 15.20
N VAL A 538 -6.83 -16.36 14.81
CA VAL A 538 -8.26 -16.49 15.04
C VAL A 538 -9.00 -16.50 13.72
N MET A 539 -9.96 -17.39 13.55
CA MET A 539 -10.87 -17.40 12.40
C MET A 539 -12.28 -16.99 12.84
N MET A 540 -12.92 -16.10 12.10
CA MET A 540 -14.31 -15.71 12.31
C MET A 540 -15.14 -16.01 11.07
N THR A 541 -16.34 -16.53 11.26
CA THR A 541 -17.24 -16.88 10.17
C THR A 541 -18.72 -16.82 10.61
N GLY A 542 -19.60 -16.48 9.68
CA GLY A 542 -21.05 -16.62 9.85
C GLY A 542 -21.55 -18.05 9.66
N ASP A 543 -20.69 -19.02 9.32
CA ASP A 543 -21.09 -20.42 9.16
C ASP A 543 -21.46 -21.07 10.49
N SER A 544 -22.14 -22.23 10.40
CA SER A 544 -22.45 -23.07 11.55
C SER A 544 -21.18 -23.57 12.25
N ASP A 545 -21.28 -23.85 13.54
CA ASP A 545 -20.15 -24.34 14.35
C ASP A 545 -19.50 -25.60 13.77
N ARG A 546 -20.29 -26.52 13.21
CA ARG A 546 -19.79 -27.78 12.60
C ARG A 546 -18.85 -27.49 11.43
N THR A 547 -19.24 -26.58 10.53
CA THR A 547 -18.46 -26.17 9.37
C THR A 547 -17.22 -25.38 9.81
N ALA A 548 -17.38 -24.44 10.72
CA ALA A 548 -16.29 -23.62 11.26
C ALA A 548 -15.21 -24.48 11.92
N ALA A 549 -15.62 -25.47 12.77
CA ALA A 549 -14.68 -26.39 13.43
C ALA A 549 -13.89 -27.26 12.44
N ALA A 550 -14.53 -27.73 11.37
CA ALA A 550 -13.87 -28.54 10.34
C ALA A 550 -12.79 -27.71 9.60
N ILE A 551 -13.13 -26.51 9.18
CA ILE A 551 -12.23 -25.59 8.48
C ILE A 551 -11.09 -25.14 9.41
N ALA A 552 -11.38 -24.77 10.66
CA ALA A 552 -10.38 -24.38 11.64
C ALA A 552 -9.28 -25.45 11.85
N ARG A 553 -9.68 -26.72 11.94
CA ARG A 553 -8.72 -27.84 12.02
C ARG A 553 -7.91 -28.01 10.74
N GLN A 554 -8.53 -27.84 9.57
CA GLN A 554 -7.86 -27.98 8.28
C GLN A 554 -6.81 -26.88 8.06
N VAL A 555 -7.15 -25.64 8.37
CA VAL A 555 -6.25 -24.46 8.25
C VAL A 555 -5.24 -24.43 9.39
N GLY A 556 -5.65 -24.87 10.59
CA GLY A 556 -4.81 -24.94 11.79
C GLY A 556 -4.72 -23.60 12.52
N VAL A 557 -5.83 -22.87 12.64
CA VAL A 557 -5.95 -21.68 13.52
C VAL A 557 -6.01 -22.09 14.99
N ASP A 558 -5.65 -21.16 15.88
CA ASP A 558 -5.63 -21.43 17.33
C ASP A 558 -7.03 -21.34 17.95
N GLN A 559 -7.87 -20.43 17.42
CA GLN A 559 -9.23 -20.20 17.87
C GLN A 559 -10.15 -19.98 16.66
N TYR A 560 -11.42 -20.29 16.80
CA TYR A 560 -12.43 -19.95 15.82
C TYR A 560 -13.72 -19.50 16.50
N PHE A 561 -14.49 -18.68 15.81
CA PHE A 561 -15.84 -18.24 16.19
C PHE A 561 -16.78 -18.45 15.02
N SER A 562 -17.89 -19.14 15.27
CA SER A 562 -18.94 -19.46 14.31
C SER A 562 -20.17 -18.57 14.53
N GLU A 563 -21.03 -18.48 13.52
CA GLU A 563 -22.31 -17.74 13.59
C GLU A 563 -22.14 -16.26 14.01
N VAL A 564 -20.99 -15.65 13.64
CA VAL A 564 -20.59 -14.31 14.05
C VAL A 564 -21.16 -13.28 13.08
N LEU A 565 -21.86 -12.29 13.63
CA LEU A 565 -22.30 -11.11 12.87
C LEU A 565 -21.16 -10.10 12.69
N PRO A 566 -21.25 -9.18 11.71
CA PRO A 566 -20.22 -8.15 11.49
C PRO A 566 -19.92 -7.31 12.74
N GLU A 567 -20.91 -7.02 13.56
CA GLU A 567 -20.79 -6.24 14.80
C GLU A 567 -20.01 -7.02 15.87
N ASP A 568 -20.25 -8.32 16.02
CA ASP A 568 -19.56 -9.19 16.97
C ASP A 568 -18.07 -9.30 16.67
N LYS A 569 -17.69 -9.28 15.37
CA LYS A 569 -16.29 -9.25 14.93
C LYS A 569 -15.58 -8.02 15.47
N ALA A 570 -16.20 -6.85 15.38
CA ALA A 570 -15.64 -5.60 15.89
C ALA A 570 -15.52 -5.61 17.42
N GLU A 571 -16.52 -6.17 18.14
CA GLU A 571 -16.51 -6.30 19.60
C GLU A 571 -15.35 -7.19 20.06
N TYR A 572 -15.14 -8.34 19.41
CA TYR A 572 -14.01 -9.21 19.71
C TYR A 572 -12.67 -8.49 19.55
N VAL A 573 -12.49 -7.76 18.42
CA VAL A 573 -11.26 -7.01 18.15
C VAL A 573 -11.02 -5.97 19.26
N GLN A 574 -12.05 -5.23 19.66
CA GLN A 574 -11.94 -4.23 20.73
C GLN A 574 -11.59 -4.88 22.08
N LYS A 575 -12.18 -6.02 22.38
CA LYS A 575 -11.89 -6.78 23.60
C LYS A 575 -10.45 -7.27 23.63
N ALA A 576 -9.96 -7.89 22.55
CA ALA A 576 -8.58 -8.35 22.46
C ALA A 576 -7.58 -7.19 22.62
N LYS A 577 -7.88 -6.01 22.04
CA LYS A 577 -7.08 -4.80 22.25
C LYS A 577 -7.10 -4.31 23.69
N ALA A 578 -8.24 -4.37 24.36
CA ALA A 578 -8.36 -4.01 25.79
C ALA A 578 -7.58 -4.97 26.70
N GLU A 579 -7.39 -6.21 26.29
CA GLU A 579 -6.55 -7.21 26.95
C GLU A 579 -5.04 -6.99 26.70
N GLY A 580 -4.69 -6.03 25.84
CA GLY A 580 -3.30 -5.61 25.59
C GLY A 580 -2.68 -6.25 24.34
N HIS A 581 -3.44 -6.96 23.54
CA HIS A 581 -3.00 -7.51 22.26
C HIS A 581 -2.89 -6.44 21.18
N THR A 582 -1.95 -6.60 20.26
CA THR A 582 -1.90 -5.81 19.03
C THR A 582 -2.56 -6.63 17.92
N VAL A 583 -3.75 -6.21 17.53
CA VAL A 583 -4.66 -6.98 16.69
C VAL A 583 -4.62 -6.53 15.24
N VAL A 584 -4.40 -7.47 14.33
CA VAL A 584 -4.58 -7.31 12.88
C VAL A 584 -5.87 -8.00 12.46
N MET A 585 -6.76 -7.30 11.79
CA MET A 585 -7.94 -7.88 11.14
C MET A 585 -7.72 -8.00 9.65
N ILE A 586 -8.02 -9.17 9.09
CA ILE A 586 -7.89 -9.47 7.67
C ILE A 586 -9.24 -9.93 7.12
N GLY A 587 -9.72 -9.24 6.10
CA GLY A 587 -11.02 -9.51 5.50
C GLY A 587 -11.10 -9.11 4.03
N ASP A 588 -12.25 -9.36 3.39
CA ASP A 588 -12.56 -8.94 2.02
C ASP A 588 -13.15 -7.51 1.94
N GLY A 589 -13.63 -7.01 3.07
CA GLY A 589 -13.89 -5.61 3.36
C GLY A 589 -15.32 -5.11 3.31
N ILE A 590 -16.29 -5.81 2.76
CA ILE A 590 -17.67 -5.30 2.75
C ILE A 590 -18.32 -5.54 4.11
N ASN A 591 -18.35 -6.79 4.54
CA ASN A 591 -18.96 -7.19 5.80
C ASN A 591 -18.06 -6.96 7.03
N ASP A 592 -16.73 -6.82 6.79
CA ASP A 592 -15.73 -6.71 7.85
C ASP A 592 -15.33 -5.27 8.17
N SER A 593 -15.93 -4.29 7.50
CA SER A 593 -15.60 -2.87 7.65
C SER A 593 -15.55 -2.38 9.11
N PRO A 594 -16.49 -2.74 10.01
CA PRO A 594 -16.41 -2.35 11.41
C PRO A 594 -15.21 -2.97 12.13
N ALA A 595 -14.90 -4.24 11.87
CA ALA A 595 -13.80 -4.96 12.49
C ALA A 595 -12.45 -4.49 11.97
N LEU A 596 -12.33 -4.21 10.64
CA LEU A 596 -11.14 -3.62 10.02
C LEU A 596 -10.80 -2.25 10.64
N SER A 597 -11.81 -1.40 10.85
CA SER A 597 -11.63 -0.09 11.49
C SER A 597 -11.30 -0.18 12.99
N ALA A 598 -11.81 -1.20 13.69
CA ALA A 598 -11.57 -1.38 15.12
C ALA A 598 -10.17 -1.91 15.43
N ALA A 599 -9.52 -2.62 14.49
CA ALA A 599 -8.21 -3.23 14.64
C ALA A 599 -7.09 -2.17 14.76
N ASP A 600 -5.89 -2.60 15.21
CA ASP A 600 -4.69 -1.77 15.13
C ASP A 600 -4.20 -1.65 13.69
N VAL A 601 -4.44 -2.70 12.90
CA VAL A 601 -4.21 -2.71 11.45
C VAL A 601 -5.32 -3.50 10.76
N GLY A 602 -6.09 -2.83 9.92
CA GLY A 602 -7.05 -3.46 9.01
C GLY A 602 -6.40 -3.78 7.67
N ILE A 603 -6.46 -5.05 7.24
CA ILE A 603 -5.90 -5.51 5.96
C ILE A 603 -7.01 -6.04 5.06
N ALA A 604 -7.17 -5.47 3.88
CA ALA A 604 -8.08 -5.97 2.86
C ALA A 604 -7.33 -6.77 1.79
N ILE A 605 -7.81 -7.99 1.49
CA ILE A 605 -7.22 -8.87 0.47
C ILE A 605 -8.14 -8.94 -0.74
N ASN A 606 -7.54 -8.90 -1.93
CA ASN A 606 -8.19 -9.07 -3.24
C ASN A 606 -9.48 -8.24 -3.41
N SER A 607 -9.49 -7.05 -2.82
CA SER A 607 -10.68 -6.21 -2.74
C SER A 607 -11.10 -5.71 -4.13
N GLY A 608 -11.98 -6.46 -4.80
CA GLY A 608 -12.79 -5.94 -5.90
C GLY A 608 -13.65 -4.77 -5.43
N ALA A 609 -14.03 -4.76 -4.15
CA ALA A 609 -14.84 -3.72 -3.54
C ALA A 609 -14.00 -2.47 -3.20
N ALA A 610 -14.45 -1.32 -3.72
CA ALA A 610 -13.78 -0.04 -3.46
C ALA A 610 -13.89 0.38 -1.99
N ILE A 611 -14.97 0.01 -1.31
CA ILE A 611 -15.20 0.25 0.14
C ILE A 611 -14.08 -0.35 0.98
N ALA A 612 -13.72 -1.60 0.72
CA ALA A 612 -12.65 -2.28 1.45
C ALA A 612 -11.32 -1.54 1.36
N ARG A 613 -11.00 -1.03 0.15
CA ARG A 613 -9.78 -0.25 -0.09
C ARG A 613 -9.78 1.08 0.66
N GLU A 614 -10.95 1.69 0.81
CA GLU A 614 -11.07 2.97 1.50
C GLU A 614 -10.93 2.82 3.02
N ILE A 615 -11.50 1.79 3.60
CA ILE A 615 -11.52 1.57 5.05
C ILE A 615 -10.24 0.93 5.56
N ALA A 616 -9.71 -0.08 4.85
CA ALA A 616 -8.52 -0.79 5.29
C ALA A 616 -7.27 0.10 5.29
N ASP A 617 -6.42 -0.09 6.29
CA ASP A 617 -5.12 0.59 6.44
C ASP A 617 -4.07 0.06 5.46
N ILE A 618 -4.17 -1.22 5.11
CA ILE A 618 -3.31 -1.91 4.15
C ILE A 618 -4.18 -2.68 3.18
N THR A 619 -3.83 -2.63 1.90
CA THR A 619 -4.54 -3.35 0.84
C THR A 619 -3.58 -4.25 0.08
N ILE A 620 -3.94 -5.51 -0.09
CA ILE A 620 -3.19 -6.51 -0.85
C ILE A 620 -3.97 -6.83 -2.12
N LYS A 621 -3.39 -6.58 -3.30
CA LYS A 621 -4.01 -6.82 -4.61
C LYS A 621 -3.61 -8.15 -5.24
N ALA A 622 -3.09 -9.07 -4.46
CA ALA A 622 -2.67 -10.38 -4.92
C ALA A 622 -3.74 -11.44 -4.66
N ASP A 623 -3.72 -12.48 -5.48
CA ASP A 623 -4.62 -13.62 -5.34
C ASP A 623 -4.12 -14.66 -4.32
N SER A 624 -2.98 -14.42 -3.67
CA SER A 624 -2.34 -15.31 -2.71
C SER A 624 -2.26 -14.69 -1.32
N LEU A 625 -2.23 -15.53 -0.28
CA LEU A 625 -2.00 -15.12 1.10
C LEU A 625 -0.50 -14.96 1.45
N GLU A 626 0.41 -15.36 0.56
CA GLU A 626 1.86 -15.31 0.83
C GLU A 626 2.36 -13.89 1.01
N GLU A 627 1.71 -12.90 0.39
CA GLU A 627 2.00 -11.48 0.55
C GLU A 627 1.85 -11.00 2.01
N LEU A 628 1.02 -11.66 2.82
CA LEU A 628 0.92 -11.36 4.26
C LEU A 628 2.23 -11.67 5.00
N VAL A 629 2.88 -12.76 4.62
CA VAL A 629 4.18 -13.13 5.21
C VAL A 629 5.25 -12.14 4.79
N GLN A 630 5.24 -11.73 3.52
CA GLN A 630 6.16 -10.73 3.00
C GLN A 630 5.93 -9.39 3.70
N LEU A 631 4.69 -8.94 3.82
CA LEU A 631 4.30 -7.72 4.51
C LEU A 631 4.77 -7.70 5.97
N LYS A 632 4.50 -8.76 6.74
CA LYS A 632 4.95 -8.88 8.13
C LYS A 632 6.49 -8.94 8.23
N SER A 633 7.15 -9.60 7.27
CA SER A 633 8.61 -9.67 7.20
C SER A 633 9.25 -8.32 6.93
N ILE A 634 8.68 -7.53 6.01
CA ILE A 634 9.09 -6.15 5.71
C ILE A 634 8.90 -5.27 6.95
N ALA A 635 7.73 -5.34 7.61
CA ALA A 635 7.44 -4.60 8.82
C ALA A 635 8.46 -4.89 9.94
N ASN A 636 8.77 -6.18 10.17
CA ASN A 636 9.77 -6.60 11.13
C ASN A 636 11.20 -6.14 10.76
N ALA A 637 11.56 -6.18 9.48
CA ALA A 637 12.86 -5.73 8.98
C ALA A 637 13.00 -4.19 9.07
N MET A 638 11.93 -3.44 8.79
CA MET A 638 11.86 -1.99 8.99
C MET A 638 12.15 -1.65 10.46
N GLN A 639 11.48 -2.28 11.40
CA GLN A 639 11.66 -2.00 12.82
C GLN A 639 13.09 -2.33 13.28
N ARG A 640 13.66 -3.45 12.81
CA ARG A 640 15.06 -3.78 13.08
C ARG A 640 16.03 -2.75 12.51
N ARG A 641 15.76 -2.22 11.31
CA ARG A 641 16.58 -1.16 10.68
C ARG A 641 16.51 0.13 11.48
N VAL A 642 15.33 0.57 11.89
CA VAL A 642 15.12 1.74 12.73
C VAL A 642 15.90 1.62 14.04
N ALA A 643 15.76 0.49 14.74
CA ALA A 643 16.50 0.23 15.98
C ALA A 643 18.02 0.17 15.79
N SER A 644 18.49 -0.39 14.66
CA SER A 644 19.91 -0.43 14.30
C SER A 644 20.46 0.97 14.02
N ASN A 645 19.73 1.77 13.26
CA ASN A 645 20.11 3.14 12.95
C ASN A 645 20.19 3.97 14.23
N TYR A 646 19.18 3.88 15.11
CA TYR A 646 19.19 4.57 16.40
C TYR A 646 20.43 4.23 17.24
N ARG A 647 20.72 2.94 17.43
CA ARG A 647 21.90 2.49 18.19
C ARG A 647 23.21 2.97 17.57
N PHE A 648 23.31 2.94 16.25
CA PHE A 648 24.51 3.42 15.55
C PHE A 648 24.68 4.94 15.72
N VAL A 649 23.64 5.73 15.50
CA VAL A 649 23.68 7.20 15.67
C VAL A 649 24.11 7.56 17.08
N LEU A 650 23.48 6.93 18.09
CA LEU A 650 23.81 7.20 19.49
C LEU A 650 25.26 6.87 19.81
N SER A 651 25.74 5.67 19.44
CA SER A 651 27.11 5.23 19.79
C SER A 651 28.16 6.02 19.01
N PHE A 652 27.96 6.25 17.71
CA PHE A 652 28.93 6.93 16.86
C PHE A 652 29.06 8.41 17.25
N ASN A 653 27.95 9.13 17.42
CA ASN A 653 27.97 10.53 17.79
C ASN A 653 28.51 10.73 19.23
N SER A 654 28.19 9.84 20.16
CA SER A 654 28.81 9.86 21.50
C SER A 654 30.33 9.69 21.44
N ALA A 655 30.82 8.79 20.58
CA ALA A 655 32.27 8.61 20.39
C ALA A 655 32.92 9.88 19.79
N LEU A 656 32.28 10.52 18.80
CA LEU A 656 32.77 11.79 18.24
C LEU A 656 32.83 12.89 19.28
N ILE A 657 31.82 13.01 20.14
CA ILE A 657 31.78 13.99 21.26
C ILE A 657 32.95 13.74 22.24
N ILE A 658 33.15 12.50 22.64
CA ILE A 658 34.25 12.13 23.58
C ILE A 658 35.60 12.45 22.94
N LEU A 659 35.83 12.04 21.69
CA LEU A 659 37.12 12.28 21.01
C LEU A 659 37.36 13.79 20.78
N GLY A 660 36.31 14.56 20.53
CA GLY A 660 36.36 16.03 20.43
C GLY A 660 36.70 16.68 21.76
N ALA A 661 36.06 16.27 22.87
CA ALA A 661 36.30 16.76 24.21
C ALA A 661 37.75 16.45 24.70
N LEU A 662 38.26 15.27 24.34
CA LEU A 662 39.66 14.91 24.59
C LEU A 662 40.65 15.70 23.73
N GLY A 663 40.18 16.40 22.68
CA GLY A 663 41.02 17.16 21.77
C GLY A 663 41.73 16.33 20.70
N ILE A 664 41.31 15.08 20.52
CA ILE A 664 41.83 14.18 19.47
C ILE A 664 41.30 14.60 18.11
N LEU A 665 40.01 14.97 18.04
CA LEU A 665 39.36 15.46 16.83
C LEU A 665 39.18 16.98 16.87
N GLN A 666 39.44 17.62 15.74
CA GLN A 666 39.13 19.04 15.53
C GLN A 666 37.63 19.24 15.22
N PRO A 667 37.03 20.42 15.54
CA PRO A 667 35.62 20.71 15.29
C PRO A 667 35.18 20.42 13.85
N ALA A 668 35.94 20.86 12.86
CA ALA A 668 35.65 20.64 11.44
C ALA A 668 35.66 19.16 11.05
N THR A 669 36.58 18.37 11.63
CA THR A 669 36.67 16.92 11.39
C THR A 669 35.50 16.18 12.03
N SER A 670 35.13 16.57 13.26
CA SER A 670 33.94 16.01 13.94
C SER A 670 32.67 16.27 13.15
N ALA A 671 32.46 17.52 12.68
CA ALA A 671 31.32 17.88 11.83
C ALA A 671 31.32 17.11 10.50
N MET A 672 32.48 16.94 9.88
CA MET A 672 32.60 16.18 8.61
C MET A 672 32.24 14.70 8.82
N LEU A 673 32.76 14.06 9.85
CA LEU A 673 32.48 12.65 10.15
C LEU A 673 31.01 12.44 10.55
N HIS A 674 30.43 13.36 11.31
CA HIS A 674 29.03 13.39 11.67
C HIS A 674 28.15 13.43 10.43
N ASN A 675 28.34 14.41 9.52
CA ASN A 675 27.57 14.53 8.30
C ASN A 675 27.74 13.33 7.35
N LEU A 676 28.98 12.80 7.24
CA LEU A 676 29.25 11.60 6.44
C LEU A 676 28.51 10.37 6.99
N SER A 677 28.45 10.21 8.31
CA SER A 677 27.69 9.14 8.94
C SER A 677 26.20 9.28 8.70
N THR A 678 25.66 10.50 8.78
CA THR A 678 24.25 10.81 8.49
C THR A 678 23.89 10.43 7.06
N ILE A 679 24.72 10.81 6.08
CA ILE A 679 24.55 10.42 4.67
C ILE A 679 24.60 8.89 4.52
N GLY A 680 25.59 8.24 5.12
CA GLY A 680 25.75 6.79 5.04
C GLY A 680 24.55 6.01 5.60
N ILE A 681 24.02 6.44 6.75
CA ILE A 681 22.80 5.85 7.34
C ILE A 681 21.59 6.09 6.47
N SER A 682 21.45 7.29 5.91
CA SER A 682 20.33 7.66 5.05
C SER A 682 20.34 6.83 3.77
N LEU A 683 21.46 6.69 3.11
CA LEU A 683 21.62 5.82 1.93
C LEU A 683 21.32 4.36 2.26
N LYS A 684 21.82 3.85 3.41
CA LYS A 684 21.45 2.51 3.90
C LYS A 684 19.94 2.37 4.12
N SER A 685 19.29 3.40 4.65
CA SER A 685 17.84 3.38 4.92
C SER A 685 17.00 3.33 3.64
N MET A 686 17.52 3.79 2.52
CA MET A 686 16.87 3.73 1.20
C MET A 686 17.00 2.37 0.50
N THR A 687 17.86 1.46 0.98
CA THR A 687 18.01 0.13 0.37
C THR A 687 16.86 -0.79 0.75
N ASN A 688 16.62 -1.82 -0.06
CA ASN A 688 15.63 -2.85 0.23
C ASN A 688 15.87 -3.50 1.60
N LEU A 689 14.78 -3.90 2.24
CA LEU A 689 14.78 -4.46 3.60
C LEU A 689 14.97 -5.96 3.59
N LEU A 690 14.36 -6.64 2.61
CA LEU A 690 14.53 -8.07 2.41
C LEU A 690 15.73 -8.35 1.50
N PRO A 691 16.54 -9.38 1.79
CA PRO A 691 17.67 -9.77 0.96
C PRO A 691 17.19 -10.37 -0.36
N GLU A 692 17.88 -10.09 -1.48
CA GLU A 692 17.55 -10.59 -2.83
C GLU A 692 17.43 -12.13 -2.91
N LYS A 693 18.16 -12.87 -2.06
CA LYS A 693 18.05 -14.34 -1.99
C LYS A 693 16.68 -14.82 -1.49
N THR A 694 16.03 -14.06 -0.63
CA THR A 694 14.67 -14.36 -0.15
C THR A 694 13.64 -14.12 -1.25
N GLN A 695 13.84 -13.09 -2.08
CA GLN A 695 13.00 -12.81 -3.25
C GLN A 695 13.04 -13.95 -4.28
N ASN A 696 14.23 -14.49 -4.56
CA ASN A 696 14.40 -15.59 -5.51
C ASN A 696 13.91 -16.95 -4.96
N GLN A 697 13.99 -17.18 -3.65
CA GLN A 697 13.49 -18.40 -3.04
C GLN A 697 11.97 -18.45 -3.00
N LEU A 698 11.32 -17.34 -2.65
CA LEU A 698 9.86 -17.22 -2.66
C LEU A 698 9.30 -17.32 -4.09
N GLN A 699 9.97 -16.74 -5.10
CA GLN A 699 9.59 -16.92 -6.51
C GLN A 699 9.80 -18.34 -7.03
N GLN A 700 10.80 -19.07 -6.54
CA GLN A 700 11.06 -20.47 -6.95
C GLN A 700 10.13 -21.46 -6.26
N GLU A 701 9.68 -21.17 -5.04
CA GLU A 701 8.66 -21.97 -4.34
C GLU A 701 7.29 -21.79 -4.99
N ASN A 702 6.93 -20.58 -5.41
CA ASN A 702 5.70 -20.30 -6.19
C ASN A 702 5.68 -20.94 -7.59
N THR A 703 6.84 -21.27 -8.14
CA THR A 703 6.92 -21.96 -9.46
C THR A 703 6.85 -23.49 -9.31
N LYS A 704 6.93 -24.00 -8.07
CA LYS A 704 6.88 -25.44 -7.76
C LYS A 704 5.59 -25.89 -7.07
N ALA A 705 4.74 -24.97 -6.60
CA ALA A 705 3.39 -25.20 -6.13
C ALA A 705 2.37 -25.05 -7.27
#